data_e8136899f8d748fbe3f44f20cb91ed90
#
_entry.id   e8136899f8d748fbe3f44f20cb91ed90
#
_cell.length_a   1.000
_cell.length_b   1.000
_cell.length_c   1.000
_cell.angle_alpha   90.00
_cell.angle_beta   90.00
_cell.angle_gamma   90.00
#
_symmetry.space_group_name_H-M   'P 1'
#
loop_
_entity.id
_entity.type
_entity.pdbx_description
1 polymer ?
#
loop_
_entity_poly.entity_id
_entity_poly.type
_entity_poly.pdbx_seq_one_letter_code
_entity_poly.pdbx_strand_id
1 'polypeptide(L)'
;MLNKTDVSMLYITIMGMASEGDGNKYWLDYANNNSLGVSSLANIMLDSPGAAKFFGDSLLAGNEKDFVTKIYSIALGNTSDVDGINYWTKAITGGGEFTDSKGNVISVASLSKGDLIGAMINSMVNGGSAESKAIFEAKAAASDYFADATLGKDISGLDEGTTSKLISEINSASDLDKVKSEIDALKSELPNPGSTYDLTEGNDNLKGTDLDDTFNGTVYLGTGINKSTLTAFDTVDGAAGNDTINISFGLNSNSNVTDLKTSDLNSALLGVTNVEKLNIISEVKAADGGGLTINGYKSVSLNIVGETKIADTDATKLDIKASGNVTVTKAEAVKDLSINAANSEVSIAANATKALENLTIKNASKLTATNAFDGDTLKSVTLSNVTLGDTNAAAAFDFKGVSTLNFDNVVSAQTTDSKIAHITSSAETLNLNLSGKTATVVLATNSVTKVANINANADVNAFLITKANGDMNPGHADLQNDSFTTFIVKGNGKELTLNAGDLDLVKDIDTTGFSGNAKVSFGDTDSADGSQLSVKTGAGNDTLNLEAKKLKAGSLIDGGEGNDTIIMKASALADAATLGMIKNIENVTVSDALSANTDVSASSFVNIGLLADKTDAPFELTVNKNQTIDIQSKEMAKSQILTIKMNDMSGSDDTVNIVLNAKAIINQRDKNVAAGAATKGLKIDDGIESVNITSVAKDNTTANTLWIDTSSDGTKGANKIVISGDGDITVAASTVATGLKSIKDLDASALTGKLTFDASVNKLASGATIKGGSGDDSITVKGGLANLTLGEGSDTVTLKKGGTSIDYITINDFSKDDKIVLDGTDFASAKAIEKLTLANTTGFSDYVNQAASGDGNTNPIVKYFHYQNDTYIVVDKGAGATLANTDTVIKLAGIHELTGTQNITIADSQ
;
A
#
# COMPACT_ATOMS: atom_id res chain seq x y z
N MET A 1 19.76 -7.50 48.16
CA MET A 1 20.78 -7.07 47.18
C MET A 1 20.49 -7.78 45.87
N LEU A 2 20.50 -7.08 44.79
CA LEU A 2 20.33 -7.67 43.47
C LEU A 2 21.59 -8.45 43.06
N ASN A 3 21.43 -9.40 42.14
CA ASN A 3 22.51 -10.14 41.52
C ASN A 3 22.57 -9.83 40.00
N LYS A 4 23.60 -10.36 39.33
CA LYS A 4 23.82 -10.15 37.90
C LYS A 4 22.61 -10.57 37.04
N THR A 5 22.02 -11.71 37.38
CA THR A 5 20.87 -12.27 36.65
C THR A 5 19.63 -11.38 36.76
N ASP A 6 19.42 -10.72 37.94
CA ASP A 6 18.32 -9.77 38.08
C ASP A 6 18.48 -8.61 37.11
N VAL A 7 19.69 -8.09 36.89
CA VAL A 7 19.99 -7.03 35.92
C VAL A 7 19.81 -7.56 34.48
N SER A 8 20.27 -8.76 34.18
CA SER A 8 20.07 -9.39 32.86
C SER A 8 18.59 -9.56 32.53
N MET A 9 17.75 -9.96 33.48
CA MET A 9 16.30 -10.04 33.29
C MET A 9 15.68 -8.67 33.02
N LEU A 10 16.17 -7.59 33.64
CA LEU A 10 15.74 -6.23 33.40
C LEU A 10 16.16 -5.76 31.99
N TYR A 11 17.38 -6.05 31.53
CA TYR A 11 17.80 -5.76 30.16
C TYR A 11 16.88 -6.41 29.11
N ILE A 12 16.52 -7.68 29.31
CA ILE A 12 15.61 -8.41 28.43
C ILE A 12 14.23 -7.75 28.41
N THR A 13 13.67 -7.45 29.59
CA THR A 13 12.30 -6.96 29.71
C THR A 13 12.13 -5.47 29.38
N ILE A 14 13.19 -4.64 29.54
CA ILE A 14 13.15 -3.20 29.39
C ILE A 14 13.81 -2.73 28.07
N MET A 15 14.87 -3.42 27.62
CA MET A 15 15.63 -3.01 26.45
C MET A 15 15.56 -4.03 25.31
N GLY A 16 14.98 -5.22 25.56
CA GLY A 16 14.84 -6.27 24.54
C GLY A 16 16.16 -6.88 24.06
N MET A 17 17.21 -6.86 24.90
CA MET A 17 18.56 -7.24 24.50
C MET A 17 19.33 -7.94 25.63
N ALA A 18 20.43 -8.60 25.25
CA ALA A 18 21.41 -9.08 26.21
C ALA A 18 22.15 -7.92 26.87
N SER A 19 22.46 -8.06 28.17
CA SER A 19 23.23 -7.05 28.89
C SER A 19 24.73 -7.18 28.56
N GLU A 20 25.38 -6.11 28.20
CA GLU A 20 26.84 -6.01 28.08
C GLU A 20 27.52 -5.95 29.48
N GLY A 21 28.75 -6.39 29.56
CA GLY A 21 29.42 -6.61 30.85
C GLY A 21 29.53 -5.37 31.74
N ASP A 22 29.99 -4.26 31.13
CA ASP A 22 30.17 -2.98 31.86
C ASP A 22 28.83 -2.36 32.25
N GLY A 23 27.79 -2.41 31.35
CA GLY A 23 26.47 -1.95 31.66
C GLY A 23 25.74 -2.78 32.69
N ASN A 24 25.86 -4.13 32.64
CA ASN A 24 25.31 -5.00 33.68
C ASN A 24 25.93 -4.67 35.03
N LYS A 25 27.28 -4.56 35.08
CA LYS A 25 28.00 -4.19 36.29
C LYS A 25 27.62 -2.81 36.83
N TYR A 26 27.50 -1.83 35.93
CA TYR A 26 27.06 -0.47 36.30
C TYR A 26 25.69 -0.48 37.00
N TRP A 27 24.72 -1.12 36.45
CA TRP A 27 23.37 -1.16 37.00
C TRP A 27 23.29 -1.98 38.28
N LEU A 28 24.06 -3.06 38.36
CA LEU A 28 24.19 -3.89 39.57
C LEU A 28 24.80 -3.11 40.72
N ASP A 29 25.92 -2.45 40.48
CA ASP A 29 26.61 -1.60 41.48
C ASP A 29 25.72 -0.42 41.92
N TYR A 30 25.06 0.23 40.93
CA TYR A 30 24.13 1.33 41.21
C TYR A 30 22.99 0.89 42.13
N ALA A 31 22.36 -0.24 41.80
CA ALA A 31 21.25 -0.76 42.60
C ALA A 31 21.67 -1.16 44.01
N ASN A 32 22.77 -1.85 44.13
CA ASN A 32 23.26 -2.32 45.45
C ASN A 32 23.75 -1.18 46.34
N ASN A 33 24.44 -0.17 45.75
CA ASN A 33 24.89 1.03 46.48
C ASN A 33 23.72 1.89 46.98
N ASN A 34 22.57 1.86 46.26
CA ASN A 34 21.36 2.62 46.60
C ASN A 34 20.29 1.73 47.30
N SER A 35 20.60 0.48 47.64
CA SER A 35 19.67 -0.48 48.25
C SER A 35 18.36 -0.66 47.48
N LEU A 36 18.40 -0.65 46.13
CA LEU A 36 17.23 -0.79 45.29
C LEU A 36 16.85 -2.25 45.09
N GLY A 37 15.53 -2.49 45.00
CA GLY A 37 14.97 -3.76 44.54
C GLY A 37 14.73 -3.73 43.01
N VAL A 38 14.32 -4.89 42.43
CA VAL A 38 14.06 -5.06 40.98
C VAL A 38 13.12 -3.99 40.46
N SER A 39 11.96 -3.78 41.13
CA SER A 39 10.96 -2.80 40.70
C SER A 39 11.48 -1.34 40.67
N SER A 40 12.26 -0.99 41.72
CA SER A 40 12.83 0.35 41.85
C SER A 40 13.90 0.60 40.78
N LEU A 41 14.72 -0.39 40.49
CA LEU A 41 15.73 -0.33 39.40
C LEU A 41 15.02 -0.29 38.06
N ALA A 42 13.94 -1.07 37.85
CA ALA A 42 13.16 -1.06 36.63
C ALA A 42 12.59 0.33 36.32
N ASN A 43 12.05 1.05 37.30
CA ASN A 43 11.55 2.42 37.13
C ASN A 43 12.66 3.37 36.62
N ILE A 44 13.88 3.24 37.11
CA ILE A 44 15.04 4.07 36.68
C ILE A 44 15.49 3.69 35.27
N MET A 45 15.57 2.39 34.97
CA MET A 45 15.99 1.89 33.65
C MET A 45 14.98 2.25 32.54
N LEU A 46 13.71 2.42 32.85
CA LEU A 46 12.67 2.87 31.89
C LEU A 46 12.95 4.28 31.32
N ASP A 47 13.67 5.13 32.06
CA ASP A 47 14.07 6.46 31.58
C ASP A 47 15.37 6.42 30.71
N SER A 48 15.93 5.25 30.45
CA SER A 48 17.14 5.10 29.63
C SER A 48 16.86 5.19 28.13
N PRO A 49 17.88 5.62 27.34
CA PRO A 49 17.78 5.59 25.88
C PRO A 49 17.47 4.19 25.30
N GLY A 50 17.96 3.12 25.95
CA GLY A 50 17.69 1.73 25.56
C GLY A 50 16.21 1.37 25.68
N ALA A 51 15.58 1.77 26.79
CA ALA A 51 14.14 1.59 26.97
C ALA A 51 13.33 2.41 25.97
N ALA A 52 13.70 3.68 25.74
CA ALA A 52 13.05 4.53 24.76
C ALA A 52 13.14 3.94 23.33
N LYS A 53 14.29 3.39 22.97
CA LYS A 53 14.50 2.70 21.67
C LYS A 53 13.64 1.44 21.55
N PHE A 54 13.55 0.61 22.58
CA PHE A 54 12.79 -0.64 22.57
C PHE A 54 11.29 -0.41 22.57
N PHE A 55 10.80 0.41 23.49
CA PHE A 55 9.36 0.62 23.65
C PHE A 55 8.78 1.65 22.68
N GLY A 56 9.51 2.73 22.35
CA GLY A 56 9.00 3.81 21.53
C GLY A 56 7.68 4.38 22.08
N ASP A 57 6.69 4.51 21.24
CA ASP A 57 5.36 5.05 21.60
C ASP A 57 4.61 4.21 22.65
N SER A 58 4.99 2.96 22.87
CA SER A 58 4.38 2.11 23.93
C SER A 58 4.63 2.64 25.35
N LEU A 59 5.58 3.57 25.53
CA LEU A 59 5.76 4.28 26.81
C LEU A 59 4.72 5.38 27.04
N LEU A 60 4.04 5.85 26.01
CA LEU A 60 3.02 6.91 26.10
C LEU A 60 1.77 6.40 26.79
N ALA A 61 1.05 7.32 27.44
CA ALA A 61 -0.25 7.02 28.03
C ALA A 61 -1.27 6.65 26.94
N GLY A 62 -2.03 5.60 27.17
CA GLY A 62 -2.98 5.03 26.21
C GLY A 62 -2.48 3.82 25.44
N ASN A 63 -1.15 3.54 25.49
CA ASN A 63 -0.51 2.41 24.78
C ASN A 63 -0.06 1.30 25.76
N GLU A 64 -0.70 1.20 26.93
CA GLU A 64 -0.32 0.27 28.00
C GLU A 64 -0.38 -1.20 27.58
N LYS A 65 -1.32 -1.56 26.69
CA LYS A 65 -1.41 -2.92 26.18
C LYS A 65 -0.21 -3.28 25.31
N ASP A 66 0.24 -2.37 24.46
CA ASP A 66 1.41 -2.56 23.60
C ASP A 66 2.69 -2.70 24.45
N PHE A 67 2.78 -1.90 25.51
CA PHE A 67 3.89 -2.00 26.47
C PHE A 67 3.97 -3.41 27.07
N VAL A 68 2.86 -3.94 27.59
CA VAL A 68 2.80 -5.30 28.14
C VAL A 68 3.07 -6.35 27.07
N THR A 69 2.50 -6.20 25.87
CA THR A 69 2.66 -7.16 24.79
C THR A 69 4.12 -7.27 24.33
N LYS A 70 4.86 -6.15 24.27
CA LYS A 70 6.30 -6.16 23.96
C LYS A 70 7.11 -6.96 24.98
N ILE A 71 6.82 -6.82 26.27
CA ILE A 71 7.47 -7.61 27.31
C ILE A 71 7.19 -9.11 27.11
N TYR A 72 5.94 -9.50 26.86
CA TYR A 72 5.58 -10.89 26.57
C TYR A 72 6.31 -11.45 25.35
N SER A 73 6.36 -10.68 24.27
CA SER A 73 7.03 -11.09 23.02
C SER A 73 8.51 -11.37 23.23
N ILE A 74 9.24 -10.46 23.89
CA ILE A 74 10.68 -10.64 24.07
C ILE A 74 11.05 -11.64 25.17
N ALA A 75 10.31 -11.65 26.28
CA ALA A 75 10.63 -12.52 27.41
C ALA A 75 10.25 -14.00 27.17
N LEU A 76 9.07 -14.22 26.54
CA LEU A 76 8.49 -15.56 26.37
C LEU A 76 8.45 -16.05 24.91
N GLY A 77 8.76 -15.19 23.95
CA GLY A 77 8.72 -15.53 22.52
C GLY A 77 7.30 -15.69 21.95
N ASN A 78 6.25 -15.39 22.75
CA ASN A 78 4.87 -15.50 22.28
C ASN A 78 3.96 -14.45 22.91
N THR A 79 2.81 -14.19 22.29
CA THR A 79 1.77 -13.28 22.77
C THR A 79 0.41 -13.96 22.89
N SER A 80 0.39 -15.30 22.94
CA SER A 80 -0.86 -16.08 22.96
C SER A 80 -1.59 -16.06 24.31
N ASP A 81 -0.92 -15.64 25.40
CA ASP A 81 -1.55 -15.46 26.71
C ASP A 81 -2.35 -14.14 26.79
N VAL A 82 -3.48 -14.10 26.08
CA VAL A 82 -4.34 -12.91 26.01
C VAL A 82 -4.84 -12.51 27.41
N ASP A 83 -5.20 -13.47 28.26
CA ASP A 83 -5.68 -13.19 29.61
C ASP A 83 -4.59 -12.57 30.48
N GLY A 84 -3.36 -13.08 30.39
CA GLY A 84 -2.20 -12.52 31.09
C GLY A 84 -1.86 -11.11 30.61
N ILE A 85 -1.85 -10.88 29.32
CA ILE A 85 -1.63 -9.53 28.74
C ILE A 85 -2.71 -8.55 29.23
N ASN A 86 -3.97 -8.93 29.18
CA ASN A 86 -5.09 -8.07 29.64
C ASN A 86 -5.05 -7.84 31.17
N TYR A 87 -4.66 -8.85 31.96
CA TYR A 87 -4.49 -8.73 33.41
C TYR A 87 -3.41 -7.67 33.74
N TRP A 88 -2.22 -7.78 33.14
CA TRP A 88 -1.13 -6.83 33.38
C TRP A 88 -1.43 -5.44 32.81
N THR A 89 -2.13 -5.36 31.67
CA THR A 89 -2.62 -4.08 31.14
C THR A 89 -3.56 -3.41 32.14
N LYS A 90 -4.47 -4.18 32.73
CA LYS A 90 -5.38 -3.67 33.78
C LYS A 90 -4.61 -3.14 35.00
N ALA A 91 -3.54 -3.81 35.39
CA ALA A 91 -2.69 -3.39 36.52
C ALA A 91 -2.08 -2.00 36.30
N ILE A 92 -1.55 -1.69 35.12
CA ILE A 92 -0.94 -0.37 34.86
C ILE A 92 -1.93 0.70 34.43
N THR A 93 -3.20 0.34 34.12
CA THR A 93 -4.28 1.31 33.85
C THR A 93 -5.13 1.66 35.07
N GLY A 94 -4.64 1.39 36.27
CA GLY A 94 -5.26 1.78 37.54
C GLY A 94 -5.90 0.64 38.35
N GLY A 95 -5.72 -0.62 37.91
CA GLY A 95 -6.24 -1.78 38.67
C GLY A 95 -7.75 -1.96 38.60
N GLY A 96 -8.33 -2.68 39.57
CA GLY A 96 -9.75 -2.98 39.67
C GLY A 96 -10.11 -4.41 39.28
N GLU A 97 -11.37 -4.68 38.99
CA GLU A 97 -11.81 -6.03 38.62
C GLU A 97 -11.42 -6.36 37.18
N PHE A 98 -10.94 -7.57 36.97
CA PHE A 98 -10.63 -8.17 35.70
C PHE A 98 -11.36 -9.51 35.58
N THR A 99 -12.01 -9.76 34.45
CA THR A 99 -12.66 -11.04 34.16
C THR A 99 -11.87 -11.77 33.09
N ASP A 100 -11.38 -12.97 33.40
CA ASP A 100 -10.63 -13.81 32.47
C ASP A 100 -11.54 -14.45 31.40
N SER A 101 -10.94 -15.10 30.42
CA SER A 101 -11.67 -15.80 29.34
C SER A 101 -12.56 -16.95 29.82
N LYS A 102 -12.36 -17.43 31.07
CA LYS A 102 -13.16 -18.47 31.72
C LYS A 102 -14.30 -17.92 32.59
N GLY A 103 -14.41 -16.58 32.69
CA GLY A 103 -15.43 -15.90 33.47
C GLY A 103 -15.07 -15.70 34.94
N ASN A 104 -13.84 -15.94 35.38
CA ASN A 104 -13.41 -15.69 36.75
C ASN A 104 -13.15 -14.20 36.95
N VAL A 105 -13.66 -13.63 38.02
CA VAL A 105 -13.43 -12.23 38.41
C VAL A 105 -12.24 -12.18 39.39
N ILE A 106 -11.20 -11.43 39.00
CA ILE A 106 -9.93 -11.30 39.72
C ILE A 106 -9.74 -9.83 40.09
N SER A 107 -9.42 -9.54 41.35
CA SER A 107 -9.05 -8.19 41.79
C SER A 107 -7.61 -7.91 41.46
N VAL A 108 -7.36 -6.86 40.65
CA VAL A 108 -6.04 -6.47 40.16
C VAL A 108 -5.59 -5.21 40.87
N ALA A 109 -4.43 -5.23 41.51
CA ALA A 109 -3.83 -4.05 42.13
C ALA A 109 -3.31 -3.06 41.06
N SER A 110 -3.39 -1.76 41.34
CA SER A 110 -2.75 -0.74 40.49
C SER A 110 -1.23 -0.76 40.70
N LEU A 111 -0.45 -0.78 39.62
CA LEU A 111 1.00 -0.81 39.59
C LEU A 111 1.57 0.34 38.76
N SER A 112 2.77 0.81 39.12
CA SER A 112 3.61 1.58 38.20
C SER A 112 4.19 0.65 37.11
N LYS A 113 4.73 1.21 36.01
CA LYS A 113 5.37 0.41 34.98
C LYS A 113 6.55 -0.41 35.51
N GLY A 114 7.37 0.17 36.40
CA GLY A 114 8.49 -0.56 36.97
C GLY A 114 8.05 -1.63 37.99
N ASP A 115 7.00 -1.37 38.80
CA ASP A 115 6.45 -2.39 39.68
C ASP A 115 5.83 -3.55 38.89
N LEU A 116 5.18 -3.23 37.77
CA LEU A 116 4.66 -4.23 36.86
C LEU A 116 5.78 -5.11 36.27
N ILE A 117 6.89 -4.50 35.79
CA ILE A 117 8.04 -5.27 35.29
C ILE A 117 8.59 -6.20 36.37
N GLY A 118 8.77 -5.71 37.58
CA GLY A 118 9.22 -6.55 38.71
C GLY A 118 8.25 -7.67 39.03
N ALA A 119 6.95 -7.41 39.01
CA ALA A 119 5.92 -8.42 39.22
C ALA A 119 5.86 -9.45 38.11
N MET A 120 6.00 -9.00 36.84
CA MET A 120 6.07 -9.90 35.66
C MET A 120 7.30 -10.80 35.70
N ILE A 121 8.50 -10.26 35.99
CA ILE A 121 9.72 -11.06 36.18
C ILE A 121 9.49 -12.12 37.25
N ASN A 122 8.97 -11.74 38.39
CA ASN A 122 8.67 -12.69 39.47
C ASN A 122 7.64 -13.75 39.03
N SER A 123 6.62 -13.36 38.27
CA SER A 123 5.62 -14.28 37.73
C SER A 123 6.24 -15.26 36.72
N MET A 124 7.12 -14.80 35.84
CA MET A 124 7.81 -15.65 34.86
C MET A 124 8.74 -16.67 35.52
N VAL A 125 9.44 -16.26 36.59
CA VAL A 125 10.40 -17.16 37.32
C VAL A 125 9.70 -18.11 38.28
N ASN A 126 8.64 -17.67 38.95
CA ASN A 126 8.03 -18.42 40.07
C ASN A 126 6.58 -18.90 39.77
N GLY A 127 5.89 -18.37 38.77
CA GLY A 127 4.46 -18.63 38.56
C GLY A 127 4.06 -19.09 37.16
N GLY A 128 4.94 -19.05 36.16
CA GLY A 128 4.66 -19.41 34.77
C GLY A 128 4.57 -20.91 34.50
N SER A 129 4.22 -21.31 33.27
CA SER A 129 4.35 -22.69 32.83
C SER A 129 5.81 -23.11 32.88
N ALA A 130 6.09 -24.43 33.06
CA ALA A 130 7.45 -24.94 33.07
C ALA A 130 8.24 -24.55 31.82
N GLU A 131 7.57 -24.52 30.66
CA GLU A 131 8.15 -24.14 29.38
C GLU A 131 8.48 -22.63 29.31
N SER A 132 7.54 -21.77 29.68
CA SER A 132 7.74 -20.30 29.68
C SER A 132 8.86 -19.89 30.64
N LYS A 133 8.90 -20.53 31.84
CA LYS A 133 9.97 -20.35 32.80
C LYS A 133 11.33 -20.76 32.19
N ALA A 134 11.42 -21.95 31.61
CA ALA A 134 12.66 -22.46 31.01
C ALA A 134 13.18 -21.56 29.86
N ILE A 135 12.32 -21.01 29.06
CA ILE A 135 12.69 -20.04 27.99
C ILE A 135 13.24 -18.76 28.61
N PHE A 136 12.55 -18.17 29.60
CA PHE A 136 13.00 -16.92 30.22
C PHE A 136 14.31 -17.07 31.00
N GLU A 137 14.47 -18.19 31.71
CA GLU A 137 15.72 -18.54 32.42
C GLU A 137 16.87 -18.77 31.41
N ALA A 138 16.62 -19.39 30.25
CA ALA A 138 17.62 -19.57 29.21
C ALA A 138 18.05 -18.21 28.60
N LYS A 139 17.12 -17.31 28.37
CA LYS A 139 17.43 -15.93 27.93
C LYS A 139 18.26 -15.17 28.95
N ALA A 140 17.91 -15.27 30.24
CA ALA A 140 18.68 -14.65 31.32
C ALA A 140 20.10 -15.24 31.41
N ALA A 141 20.23 -16.57 31.25
CA ALA A 141 21.54 -17.25 31.27
C ALA A 141 22.40 -16.86 30.05
N ALA A 142 21.80 -16.67 28.87
CA ALA A 142 22.53 -16.18 27.71
C ALA A 142 22.99 -14.72 27.92
N SER A 143 22.14 -13.87 28.49
CA SER A 143 22.48 -12.48 28.83
C SER A 143 23.62 -12.42 29.89
N ASP A 144 23.55 -13.26 30.91
CA ASP A 144 24.64 -13.38 31.88
C ASP A 144 25.95 -13.82 31.24
N TYR A 145 25.88 -14.78 30.31
CA TYR A 145 27.05 -15.29 29.58
C TYR A 145 27.65 -14.23 28.66
N PHE A 146 26.82 -13.46 28.01
CA PHE A 146 27.27 -12.33 27.20
C PHE A 146 27.88 -11.21 28.05
N ALA A 147 27.31 -10.92 29.22
CA ALA A 147 27.90 -9.96 30.16
C ALA A 147 29.29 -10.40 30.64
N ASP A 148 29.49 -11.68 30.94
CA ASP A 148 30.82 -12.19 31.27
C ASP A 148 31.79 -12.11 30.08
N ALA A 149 31.32 -12.41 28.89
CA ALA A 149 32.14 -12.39 27.69
C ALA A 149 32.61 -10.98 27.28
N THR A 150 31.84 -9.94 27.66
CA THR A 150 32.04 -8.55 27.22
C THR A 150 32.53 -7.61 28.31
N LEU A 151 32.68 -8.09 29.55
CA LEU A 151 33.17 -7.26 30.65
C LEU A 151 34.59 -6.73 30.40
N GLY A 152 34.71 -5.41 30.38
CA GLY A 152 35.96 -4.70 30.10
C GLY A 152 36.38 -4.72 28.62
N LYS A 153 35.50 -5.11 27.71
CA LYS A 153 35.76 -5.12 26.27
C LYS A 153 35.06 -3.96 25.55
N ASP A 154 35.68 -3.47 24.50
CA ASP A 154 34.99 -2.51 23.60
C ASP A 154 34.02 -3.24 22.68
N ILE A 155 32.73 -2.98 22.89
CA ILE A 155 31.62 -3.52 22.08
C ILE A 155 31.09 -2.56 21.01
N SER A 156 31.72 -1.40 20.86
CA SER A 156 31.25 -0.38 19.89
C SER A 156 31.31 -0.84 18.44
N GLY A 157 32.10 -1.86 18.14
CA GLY A 157 32.21 -2.50 16.82
C GLY A 157 31.19 -3.58 16.53
N LEU A 158 30.31 -3.91 17.48
CA LEU A 158 29.24 -4.88 17.22
C LEU A 158 28.16 -4.25 16.33
N ASP A 159 27.66 -5.04 15.40
CA ASP A 159 26.53 -4.62 14.55
C ASP A 159 25.30 -4.26 15.39
N GLU A 160 24.61 -3.21 14.98
CA GLU A 160 23.37 -2.80 15.63
C GLU A 160 22.35 -3.95 15.60
N GLY A 161 21.85 -4.31 16.78
CA GLY A 161 20.88 -5.40 16.93
C GLY A 161 21.50 -6.76 17.33
N THR A 162 22.83 -6.92 17.34
CA THR A 162 23.48 -8.19 17.78
C THR A 162 23.00 -8.63 19.16
N THR A 163 22.95 -7.72 20.13
CA THR A 163 22.52 -8.02 21.51
C THR A 163 21.04 -8.41 21.61
N SER A 164 20.18 -7.81 20.78
CA SER A 164 18.76 -8.16 20.70
C SER A 164 18.55 -9.49 19.98
N LYS A 165 19.35 -9.78 18.96
CA LYS A 165 19.32 -11.03 18.22
C LYS A 165 19.61 -12.22 19.12
N LEU A 166 20.67 -12.16 19.96
CA LEU A 166 21.01 -13.21 20.91
C LEU A 166 19.85 -13.61 21.83
N ILE A 167 19.01 -12.66 22.24
CA ILE A 167 17.86 -12.92 23.09
C ILE A 167 16.66 -13.46 22.27
N SER A 168 16.44 -12.93 21.07
CA SER A 168 15.31 -13.33 20.22
C SER A 168 15.47 -14.74 19.61
N GLU A 169 16.70 -15.25 19.48
CA GLU A 169 16.96 -16.60 18.96
C GLU A 169 16.64 -17.71 19.97
N ILE A 170 16.44 -17.39 21.25
CA ILE A 170 16.05 -18.37 22.27
C ILE A 170 14.54 -18.53 22.31
N ASN A 171 14.04 -19.58 21.69
CA ASN A 171 12.62 -19.96 21.66
C ASN A 171 12.35 -21.25 22.48
N SER A 172 13.39 -21.93 22.89
CA SER A 172 13.35 -23.08 23.78
C SER A 172 14.59 -23.09 24.69
N ALA A 173 14.56 -23.81 25.78
CA ALA A 173 15.75 -23.97 26.66
C ALA A 173 16.94 -24.62 25.94
N SER A 174 16.71 -25.44 24.92
CA SER A 174 17.76 -26.11 24.14
C SER A 174 18.54 -25.17 23.21
N ASP A 175 18.03 -23.96 22.94
CA ASP A 175 18.71 -22.97 22.08
C ASP A 175 19.90 -22.29 22.82
N LEU A 176 19.96 -22.41 24.14
CA LEU A 176 20.98 -21.75 24.98
C LEU A 176 22.42 -22.12 24.57
N ASP A 177 22.69 -23.40 24.31
CA ASP A 177 24.05 -23.84 23.95
C ASP A 177 24.48 -23.32 22.57
N LYS A 178 23.55 -23.22 21.63
CA LYS A 178 23.78 -22.57 20.32
C LYS A 178 24.14 -21.10 20.53
N VAL A 179 23.31 -20.35 21.28
CA VAL A 179 23.56 -18.94 21.54
C VAL A 179 24.86 -18.70 22.31
N LYS A 180 25.23 -19.54 23.27
CA LYS A 180 26.52 -19.46 23.92
C LYS A 180 27.68 -19.64 22.94
N SER A 181 27.57 -20.58 21.99
CA SER A 181 28.60 -20.75 20.96
C SER A 181 28.71 -19.51 20.05
N GLU A 182 27.60 -18.85 19.76
CA GLU A 182 27.62 -17.57 19.04
C GLU A 182 28.28 -16.46 19.86
N ILE A 183 28.02 -16.39 21.16
CA ILE A 183 28.67 -15.46 22.08
C ILE A 183 30.19 -15.73 22.17
N ASP A 184 30.61 -16.98 22.19
CA ASP A 184 32.03 -17.35 22.18
C ASP A 184 32.73 -16.92 20.88
N ALA A 185 32.04 -17.03 19.72
CA ALA A 185 32.53 -16.52 18.47
C ALA A 185 32.68 -14.99 18.51
N LEU A 186 31.65 -14.28 18.97
CA LEU A 186 31.71 -12.82 19.17
C LEU A 186 32.83 -12.41 20.14
N LYS A 187 32.97 -13.11 21.25
CA LYS A 187 34.03 -12.85 22.23
C LYS A 187 35.44 -12.92 21.63
N SER A 188 35.68 -13.84 20.69
CA SER A 188 36.95 -13.96 20.00
C SER A 188 37.25 -12.82 19.03
N GLU A 189 36.21 -12.10 18.61
CA GLU A 189 36.30 -10.95 17.68
C GLU A 189 36.36 -9.60 18.40
N LEU A 190 35.94 -9.54 19.68
CA LEU A 190 35.95 -8.31 20.46
C LEU A 190 37.37 -7.90 20.80
N PRO A 191 37.73 -6.61 20.62
CA PRO A 191 39.05 -6.11 20.98
C PRO A 191 39.40 -6.40 22.45
N ASN A 192 40.59 -6.98 22.65
CA ASN A 192 41.22 -7.10 23.94
C ASN A 192 42.41 -6.13 23.95
N PRO A 193 42.21 -4.85 24.36
CA PRO A 193 43.07 -3.75 23.99
C PRO A 193 44.52 -4.00 24.44
N GLY A 194 45.39 -4.13 23.44
CA GLY A 194 46.84 -4.16 23.60
C GLY A 194 47.44 -2.77 23.47
N SER A 195 48.68 -2.73 23.03
CA SER A 195 49.43 -1.51 22.81
C SER A 195 49.30 -1.01 21.38
N THR A 196 49.42 0.34 21.20
CA THR A 196 49.50 0.94 19.88
C THR A 196 50.96 1.38 19.60
N TYR A 197 51.46 1.01 18.43
CA TYR A 197 52.81 1.31 17.98
C TYR A 197 52.71 2.08 16.65
N ASP A 198 53.36 3.24 16.61
CA ASP A 198 53.52 4.03 15.37
C ASP A 198 54.92 3.78 14.80
N LEU A 199 54.97 3.28 13.56
CA LEU A 199 56.26 3.10 12.86
C LEU A 199 56.88 4.45 12.48
N THR A 200 58.23 4.48 12.43
CA THR A 200 59.02 5.67 12.16
C THR A 200 59.63 5.65 10.76
N GLU A 201 60.28 6.75 10.32
CA GLU A 201 61.06 6.77 9.07
C GLU A 201 62.34 5.95 9.13
N GLY A 202 62.70 5.36 10.30
CA GLY A 202 63.86 4.48 10.50
C GLY A 202 63.49 3.02 10.36
N ASN A 203 64.49 2.12 10.54
CA ASN A 203 64.19 0.71 10.61
C ASN A 203 63.65 0.38 12.01
N ASP A 204 62.42 -0.01 12.05
CA ASP A 204 61.72 -0.40 13.29
C ASP A 204 61.83 -1.92 13.56
N ASN A 205 61.93 -2.27 14.85
CA ASN A 205 61.87 -3.65 15.29
C ASN A 205 60.87 -3.71 16.46
N LEU A 206 59.59 -3.89 16.10
CA LEU A 206 58.46 -3.84 17.04
C LEU A 206 57.99 -5.23 17.36
N LYS A 207 57.79 -5.47 18.65
CA LYS A 207 57.13 -6.69 19.13
C LYS A 207 55.95 -6.32 19.99
N GLY A 208 54.82 -6.86 19.68
CA GLY A 208 53.57 -6.71 20.42
C GLY A 208 53.57 -7.46 21.75
N THR A 209 52.49 -7.38 22.45
CA THR A 209 52.16 -8.06 23.72
C THR A 209 51.38 -9.38 23.44
N ASP A 210 50.85 -10.00 24.48
CA ASP A 210 49.90 -11.13 24.31
C ASP A 210 48.43 -10.67 24.16
N LEU A 211 48.24 -9.34 23.94
CA LEU A 211 46.92 -8.70 23.75
C LEU A 211 46.78 -8.17 22.30
N ASP A 212 45.58 -7.70 21.93
CA ASP A 212 45.26 -7.23 20.58
C ASP A 212 45.97 -5.89 20.30
N ASP A 213 47.16 -5.92 19.72
CA ASP A 213 48.02 -4.78 19.45
C ASP A 213 47.70 -4.12 18.10
N THR A 214 48.04 -2.83 18.00
CA THR A 214 47.83 -2.07 16.78
C THR A 214 49.15 -1.43 16.32
N PHE A 215 49.51 -1.64 15.04
CA PHE A 215 50.69 -1.10 14.41
C PHE A 215 50.25 -0.14 13.27
N ASN A 216 50.76 1.10 13.26
CA ASN A 216 50.42 2.10 12.26
C ASN A 216 51.65 2.39 11.40
N GLY A 217 51.50 2.31 10.07
CA GLY A 217 52.57 2.61 9.12
C GLY A 217 52.05 3.34 7.87
N THR A 218 52.95 4.11 7.26
CA THR A 218 52.67 4.84 6.02
C THR A 218 53.65 4.42 4.94
N VAL A 219 53.17 4.25 3.72
CA VAL A 219 53.99 3.91 2.53
C VAL A 219 53.73 4.95 1.46
N TYR A 220 54.79 5.62 0.97
CA TYR A 220 54.71 6.56 -0.14
C TYR A 220 55.16 5.88 -1.45
N LEU A 221 54.25 5.83 -2.40
CA LEU A 221 54.51 5.20 -3.72
C LEU A 221 55.20 6.14 -4.70
N GLY A 222 56.04 5.53 -5.55
CA GLY A 222 56.77 6.23 -6.63
C GLY A 222 58.09 6.89 -6.22
N THR A 223 58.70 7.64 -7.17
CA THR A 223 59.98 8.33 -6.98
C THR A 223 59.82 9.65 -6.27
N GLY A 224 60.69 9.93 -5.30
CA GLY A 224 60.66 11.20 -4.52
C GLY A 224 61.41 11.03 -3.22
N ILE A 225 61.21 12.01 -2.26
CA ILE A 225 61.72 11.85 -0.90
C ILE A 225 60.92 10.79 -0.22
N ASN A 226 61.56 9.68 0.09
CA ASN A 226 60.89 8.56 0.77
C ASN A 226 60.68 8.95 2.26
N LYS A 227 59.41 9.08 2.63
CA LYS A 227 58.95 9.33 4.01
C LYS A 227 58.14 8.17 4.53
N SER A 228 58.25 7.00 3.90
CA SER A 228 57.58 5.79 4.34
C SER A 228 58.07 5.43 5.74
N THR A 229 57.09 5.16 6.62
CA THR A 229 57.37 4.65 7.98
C THR A 229 57.25 3.14 8.07
N LEU A 230 56.67 2.48 7.03
CA LEU A 230 56.67 1.04 6.89
C LEU A 230 57.42 0.69 5.58
N THR A 231 58.51 -0.08 5.74
CA THR A 231 59.41 -0.48 4.65
C THR A 231 59.74 -1.95 4.74
N ALA A 232 60.39 -2.52 3.71
CA ALA A 232 60.86 -3.91 3.72
C ALA A 232 61.95 -4.21 4.75
N PHE A 233 62.51 -3.22 5.45
CA PHE A 233 63.53 -3.35 6.48
C PHE A 233 62.94 -3.34 7.90
N ASP A 234 61.70 -3.06 8.08
CA ASP A 234 61.03 -3.08 9.36
C ASP A 234 60.59 -4.50 9.72
N THR A 235 60.65 -4.80 11.00
CA THR A 235 60.11 -6.04 11.55
C THR A 235 59.01 -5.72 12.54
N VAL A 236 57.83 -6.32 12.32
CA VAL A 236 56.66 -6.22 13.18
C VAL A 236 56.24 -7.64 13.54
N ASP A 237 56.29 -7.96 14.81
CA ASP A 237 55.81 -9.24 15.37
C ASP A 237 54.64 -8.93 16.32
N GLY A 238 53.40 -9.26 15.90
CA GLY A 238 52.21 -9.06 16.73
C GLY A 238 52.20 -9.87 18.02
N ALA A 239 52.97 -10.98 18.06
CA ALA A 239 53.10 -11.96 19.14
C ALA A 239 51.82 -12.81 19.28
N ALA A 240 51.08 -12.69 20.38
CA ALA A 240 49.81 -13.37 20.56
C ALA A 240 48.71 -12.32 20.73
N GLY A 241 47.52 -12.66 20.31
CA GLY A 241 46.40 -11.69 20.27
C GLY A 241 45.65 -11.82 18.98
N ASN A 242 44.91 -10.79 18.69
CA ASN A 242 44.24 -10.60 17.39
C ASN A 242 44.67 -9.24 16.83
N ASP A 243 45.90 -9.19 16.37
CA ASP A 243 46.65 -7.97 16.11
C ASP A 243 46.26 -7.29 14.79
N THR A 244 46.43 -5.99 14.74
CA THR A 244 46.05 -5.15 13.59
C THR A 244 47.25 -4.37 13.07
N ILE A 245 47.46 -4.39 11.76
CA ILE A 245 48.32 -3.45 11.08
C ILE A 245 47.52 -2.50 10.17
N ASN A 246 47.65 -1.23 10.40
CA ASN A 246 47.07 -0.16 9.61
C ASN A 246 48.10 0.43 8.65
N ILE A 247 47.86 0.40 7.35
CA ILE A 247 48.79 0.93 6.33
C ILE A 247 48.10 2.03 5.54
N SER A 248 48.71 3.19 5.50
CA SER A 248 48.30 4.32 4.67
C SER A 248 49.19 4.44 3.44
N PHE A 249 48.66 4.23 2.24
CA PHE A 249 49.40 4.42 0.98
C PHE A 249 49.13 5.81 0.41
N GLY A 250 50.19 6.65 0.37
CA GLY A 250 50.20 7.97 -0.25
C GLY A 250 51.07 8.03 -1.49
N LEU A 251 51.14 9.21 -2.12
CA LEU A 251 52.00 9.45 -3.29
C LEU A 251 53.15 10.37 -2.93
N ASN A 252 54.35 10.04 -3.37
CA ASN A 252 55.42 11.00 -3.38
C ASN A 252 55.11 12.20 -4.31
N SER A 253 55.61 13.38 -4.00
CA SER A 253 55.26 14.66 -4.67
C SER A 253 55.50 14.69 -6.20
N ASN A 254 56.34 13.83 -6.71
CA ASN A 254 56.67 13.71 -8.14
C ASN A 254 56.27 12.30 -8.72
N SER A 255 55.35 11.61 -8.07
CA SER A 255 54.98 10.28 -8.43
C SER A 255 54.02 10.25 -9.64
N ASN A 256 54.30 9.36 -10.59
CA ASN A 256 53.43 9.01 -11.71
C ASN A 256 52.66 7.69 -11.43
N VAL A 257 52.68 7.20 -10.20
CA VAL A 257 51.99 5.95 -9.84
C VAL A 257 50.50 6.21 -9.82
N THR A 258 49.74 5.39 -10.53
CA THR A 258 48.26 5.50 -10.62
C THR A 258 47.55 4.38 -9.90
N ASP A 259 48.29 3.31 -9.56
CA ASP A 259 47.70 2.09 -8.98
C ASP A 259 48.55 1.54 -7.85
N LEU A 260 47.89 1.10 -6.76
CA LEU A 260 48.49 0.24 -5.75
C LEU A 260 48.58 -1.19 -6.28
N LYS A 261 49.73 -1.80 -6.21
CA LYS A 261 50.04 -3.16 -6.74
C LYS A 261 50.23 -4.16 -5.60
N THR A 262 50.02 -5.43 -5.89
CA THR A 262 50.37 -6.53 -5.00
C THR A 262 51.89 -6.50 -4.63
N SER A 263 52.75 -6.09 -5.52
CA SER A 263 54.20 -5.95 -5.25
C SER A 263 54.51 -4.88 -4.20
N ASP A 264 53.78 -3.78 -4.21
CA ASP A 264 53.97 -2.69 -3.26
C ASP A 264 53.53 -3.14 -1.85
N LEU A 265 52.37 -3.84 -1.80
CA LEU A 265 51.86 -4.44 -0.57
C LEU A 265 52.82 -5.50 -0.02
N ASN A 266 53.28 -6.45 -0.83
CA ASN A 266 54.22 -7.49 -0.44
C ASN A 266 55.55 -6.92 0.05
N SER A 267 56.03 -5.83 -0.53
CA SER A 267 57.25 -5.16 -0.09
C SER A 267 57.04 -4.50 1.29
N ALA A 268 55.91 -3.85 1.49
CA ALA A 268 55.61 -3.21 2.77
C ALA A 268 55.44 -4.23 3.92
N LEU A 269 54.88 -5.39 3.61
CA LEU A 269 54.53 -6.42 4.61
C LEU A 269 55.59 -7.49 4.79
N LEU A 270 56.78 -7.35 4.14
CA LEU A 270 57.84 -8.44 4.12
C LEU A 270 58.26 -8.85 5.52
N GLY A 271 58.39 -7.94 6.46
CA GLY A 271 58.82 -8.20 7.85
C GLY A 271 57.68 -8.24 8.86
N VAL A 272 56.41 -8.30 8.41
CA VAL A 272 55.25 -8.37 9.31
C VAL A 272 54.87 -9.84 9.56
N THR A 273 54.79 -10.22 10.83
CA THR A 273 54.44 -11.57 11.27
C THR A 273 53.47 -11.54 12.44
N ASN A 274 52.67 -12.62 12.62
CA ASN A 274 51.73 -12.79 13.71
C ASN A 274 50.74 -11.60 13.86
N VAL A 275 50.22 -11.11 12.72
CA VAL A 275 49.23 -10.07 12.67
C VAL A 275 48.00 -10.60 11.88
N GLU A 276 46.83 -10.59 12.48
CA GLU A 276 45.62 -11.22 11.94
C GLU A 276 44.80 -10.26 11.09
N LYS A 277 44.93 -8.96 11.35
CA LYS A 277 44.09 -7.94 10.67
C LYS A 277 44.93 -6.97 9.90
N LEU A 278 44.56 -6.76 8.65
CA LEU A 278 45.19 -5.80 7.75
C LEU A 278 44.17 -4.73 7.31
N ASN A 279 44.43 -3.47 7.65
CA ASN A 279 43.68 -2.33 7.23
C ASN A 279 44.50 -1.48 6.25
N ILE A 280 43.99 -1.23 5.06
CA ILE A 280 44.63 -0.43 4.03
C ILE A 280 43.78 0.80 3.71
N ILE A 281 44.43 1.97 3.77
CA ILE A 281 43.90 3.21 3.22
C ILE A 281 44.79 3.61 2.05
N SER A 282 44.22 3.90 0.88
CA SER A 282 45.00 4.29 -0.31
C SER A 282 44.41 5.48 -1.04
N GLU A 283 45.27 6.46 -1.35
CA GLU A 283 44.94 7.62 -2.19
C GLU A 283 44.91 7.27 -3.70
N VAL A 284 45.37 6.07 -4.08
CA VAL A 284 45.36 5.57 -5.45
C VAL A 284 44.50 4.31 -5.59
N LYS A 285 43.92 4.12 -6.77
CA LYS A 285 43.10 2.95 -7.06
C LYS A 285 43.92 1.64 -6.98
N ALA A 286 43.27 0.53 -6.83
CA ALA A 286 43.86 -0.80 -6.71
C ALA A 286 43.35 -1.73 -7.83
N ALA A 287 43.71 -1.43 -9.10
CA ALA A 287 43.14 -2.08 -10.27
C ALA A 287 44.17 -2.62 -11.28
N ASP A 288 45.48 -2.41 -11.07
CA ASP A 288 46.54 -2.81 -11.98
C ASP A 288 46.64 -4.35 -12.10
N GLY A 289 46.83 -4.83 -13.31
CA GLY A 289 47.17 -6.23 -13.63
C GLY A 289 46.13 -7.28 -13.21
N GLY A 290 44.93 -6.87 -12.90
CA GLY A 290 43.86 -7.78 -12.45
C GLY A 290 43.49 -7.63 -10.97
N GLY A 291 44.24 -6.84 -10.21
CA GLY A 291 43.94 -6.48 -8.83
C GLY A 291 44.90 -6.99 -7.76
N LEU A 292 44.55 -6.77 -6.50
CA LEU A 292 45.37 -7.14 -5.35
C LEU A 292 45.20 -8.62 -5.00
N THR A 293 46.33 -9.26 -4.69
CA THR A 293 46.38 -10.55 -3.99
C THR A 293 46.83 -10.29 -2.57
N ILE A 294 45.99 -10.68 -1.59
CA ILE A 294 46.20 -10.41 -0.17
C ILE A 294 45.97 -11.73 0.60
N ASN A 295 47.02 -12.34 1.06
CA ASN A 295 46.99 -13.63 1.78
C ASN A 295 47.70 -13.55 3.14
N GLY A 296 47.31 -14.42 4.07
CA GLY A 296 47.96 -14.56 5.38
C GLY A 296 47.27 -13.75 6.48
N TYR A 297 46.13 -13.12 6.21
CA TYR A 297 45.35 -12.34 7.19
C TYR A 297 43.96 -12.93 7.38
N LYS A 298 43.47 -12.99 8.62
CA LYS A 298 42.10 -13.41 8.93
C LYS A 298 41.07 -12.36 8.50
N SER A 299 41.40 -11.08 8.66
CA SER A 299 40.55 -9.96 8.31
C SER A 299 41.29 -8.92 7.48
N VAL A 300 40.68 -8.51 6.36
CA VAL A 300 41.20 -7.46 5.48
C VAL A 300 40.17 -6.36 5.33
N SER A 301 40.59 -5.12 5.60
CA SER A 301 39.76 -3.92 5.38
C SER A 301 40.49 -2.96 4.42
N LEU A 302 39.78 -2.54 3.37
CA LEU A 302 40.30 -1.67 2.32
C LEU A 302 39.46 -0.40 2.22
N ASN A 303 40.10 0.76 2.30
CA ASN A 303 39.50 2.06 2.03
C ASN A 303 40.30 2.73 0.89
N ILE A 304 39.83 2.59 -0.34
CA ILE A 304 40.56 2.90 -1.56
C ILE A 304 39.88 4.05 -2.34
N VAL A 305 40.65 5.04 -2.73
CA VAL A 305 40.18 6.09 -3.64
C VAL A 305 40.22 5.54 -5.09
N GLY A 306 39.05 5.32 -5.69
CA GLY A 306 38.89 4.85 -7.05
C GLY A 306 38.57 3.36 -7.18
N GLU A 307 38.84 2.79 -8.37
CA GLU A 307 38.55 1.39 -8.69
C GLU A 307 39.39 0.44 -7.80
N THR A 308 38.71 -0.59 -7.31
CA THR A 308 39.32 -1.62 -6.46
C THR A 308 39.06 -3.02 -7.03
N LYS A 309 40.13 -3.78 -7.30
CA LYS A 309 40.03 -5.17 -7.73
C LYS A 309 40.73 -6.08 -6.74
N ILE A 310 40.10 -7.14 -6.35
CA ILE A 310 40.65 -8.25 -5.56
C ILE A 310 40.85 -9.43 -6.51
N ALA A 311 42.11 -9.78 -6.79
CA ALA A 311 42.49 -10.93 -7.58
C ALA A 311 42.35 -12.23 -6.81
N ASP A 312 42.84 -12.25 -5.56
CA ASP A 312 42.81 -13.42 -4.67
C ASP A 312 42.97 -12.98 -3.20
N THR A 313 42.26 -13.66 -2.29
CA THR A 313 42.45 -13.53 -0.84
C THR A 313 42.04 -14.79 -0.13
N ASP A 314 42.79 -15.16 0.92
CA ASP A 314 42.50 -16.26 1.87
C ASP A 314 41.88 -15.76 3.20
N ALA A 315 41.59 -14.46 3.31
CA ALA A 315 40.93 -13.87 4.46
C ALA A 315 39.56 -14.53 4.72
N THR A 316 39.16 -14.62 5.97
CA THR A 316 37.81 -15.04 6.36
C THR A 316 36.83 -13.89 6.43
N LYS A 317 37.33 -12.66 6.62
CA LYS A 317 36.52 -11.41 6.58
C LYS A 317 37.15 -10.41 5.63
N LEU A 318 36.35 -9.86 4.70
CA LEU A 318 36.77 -8.87 3.71
C LEU A 318 35.81 -7.69 3.72
N ASP A 319 36.31 -6.50 4.06
CA ASP A 319 35.59 -5.23 4.04
C ASP A 319 36.22 -4.28 3.01
N ILE A 320 35.45 -3.80 2.05
CA ILE A 320 35.92 -2.92 0.98
C ILE A 320 35.07 -1.66 0.96
N LYS A 321 35.72 -0.53 1.16
CA LYS A 321 35.17 0.80 0.89
C LYS A 321 35.94 1.43 -0.26
N ALA A 322 35.25 1.69 -1.37
CA ALA A 322 35.86 2.25 -2.56
C ALA A 322 35.03 3.43 -3.10
N SER A 323 35.72 4.45 -3.64
CA SER A 323 35.07 5.55 -4.36
C SER A 323 34.85 5.27 -5.85
N GLY A 324 35.23 4.09 -6.34
CA GLY A 324 35.08 3.62 -7.72
C GLY A 324 34.57 2.18 -7.77
N ASN A 325 34.62 1.59 -8.97
CA ASN A 325 34.13 0.23 -9.18
C ASN A 325 34.87 -0.81 -8.33
N VAL A 326 34.13 -1.80 -7.84
CA VAL A 326 34.71 -2.90 -7.07
C VAL A 326 34.54 -4.21 -7.83
N THR A 327 35.65 -4.97 -7.98
CA THR A 327 35.65 -6.30 -8.58
C THR A 327 36.29 -7.31 -7.64
N VAL A 328 35.58 -8.39 -7.33
CA VAL A 328 36.09 -9.53 -6.56
C VAL A 328 36.18 -10.74 -7.49
N THR A 329 37.41 -11.20 -7.75
CA THR A 329 37.68 -12.31 -8.67
C THR A 329 37.77 -13.65 -7.91
N LYS A 330 38.44 -13.68 -6.74
CA LYS A 330 38.58 -14.88 -5.92
C LYS A 330 38.69 -14.51 -4.45
N ALA A 331 37.82 -15.08 -3.63
CA ALA A 331 37.71 -14.90 -2.18
C ALA A 331 37.06 -16.13 -1.54
N GLU A 332 37.59 -17.34 -1.85
CA GLU A 332 36.94 -18.62 -1.55
C GLU A 332 36.85 -18.92 -0.06
N ALA A 333 37.74 -18.35 0.76
CA ALA A 333 37.75 -18.53 2.22
C ALA A 333 36.89 -17.50 2.99
N VAL A 334 36.44 -16.42 2.28
CA VAL A 334 35.72 -15.34 2.92
C VAL A 334 34.33 -15.82 3.39
N LYS A 335 34.08 -15.63 4.67
CA LYS A 335 32.79 -15.88 5.32
C LYS A 335 31.95 -14.63 5.41
N ASP A 336 32.59 -13.48 5.68
CA ASP A 336 31.93 -12.18 5.79
C ASP A 336 32.49 -11.23 4.74
N LEU A 337 31.67 -10.88 3.75
CA LEU A 337 32.00 -9.92 2.69
C LEU A 337 31.15 -8.66 2.82
N SER A 338 31.82 -7.53 3.01
CA SER A 338 31.19 -6.20 3.07
C SER A 338 31.80 -5.29 1.98
N ILE A 339 30.94 -4.66 1.15
CA ILE A 339 31.35 -3.74 0.08
C ILE A 339 30.51 -2.45 0.15
N ASN A 340 31.19 -1.32 0.20
CA ASN A 340 30.60 0.00 0.04
C ASN A 340 31.23 0.71 -1.15
N ALA A 341 30.51 0.87 -2.23
CA ALA A 341 31.04 1.28 -3.54
C ALA A 341 30.77 2.76 -3.92
N ALA A 342 30.27 3.58 -3.01
CA ALA A 342 30.03 5.01 -3.22
C ALA A 342 29.31 5.35 -4.57
N ASN A 343 28.25 4.63 -4.90
CA ASN A 343 27.46 4.72 -6.14
C ASN A 343 28.20 4.23 -7.42
N SER A 344 29.17 3.36 -7.28
CA SER A 344 29.89 2.72 -8.38
C SER A 344 29.45 1.29 -8.63
N GLU A 345 29.96 0.64 -9.66
CA GLU A 345 29.60 -0.75 -9.99
C GLU A 345 30.33 -1.75 -9.08
N VAL A 346 29.61 -2.80 -8.66
CA VAL A 346 30.16 -3.95 -7.94
C VAL A 346 30.00 -5.19 -8.81
N SER A 347 31.12 -5.90 -9.03
CA SER A 347 31.17 -7.15 -9.76
C SER A 347 31.84 -8.24 -8.93
N ILE A 348 31.12 -9.36 -8.74
CA ILE A 348 31.64 -10.55 -8.07
C ILE A 348 31.67 -11.70 -9.10
N ALA A 349 32.85 -12.24 -9.37
CA ALA A 349 33.02 -13.27 -10.40
C ALA A 349 32.30 -14.57 -10.02
N ALA A 350 31.98 -15.38 -11.02
CA ALA A 350 31.42 -16.71 -10.82
C ALA A 350 32.34 -17.58 -9.93
N ASN A 351 31.76 -18.24 -8.93
CA ASN A 351 32.48 -19.05 -7.93
C ASN A 351 33.60 -18.30 -7.15
N ALA A 352 33.53 -16.97 -7.10
CA ALA A 352 34.50 -16.18 -6.35
C ALA A 352 34.47 -16.46 -4.85
N THR A 353 33.31 -16.83 -4.32
CA THR A 353 33.07 -17.06 -2.89
C THR A 353 32.46 -18.45 -2.68
N LYS A 354 33.10 -19.31 -1.88
CA LYS A 354 32.64 -20.68 -1.59
C LYS A 354 32.27 -20.91 -0.12
N ALA A 355 32.86 -20.12 0.78
CA ALA A 355 32.64 -20.23 2.22
C ALA A 355 31.77 -19.09 2.77
N LEU A 356 31.18 -18.27 1.89
CA LEU A 356 30.47 -17.05 2.28
C LEU A 356 29.25 -17.38 3.14
N GLU A 357 29.18 -16.77 4.30
CA GLU A 357 28.05 -16.89 5.26
C GLU A 357 27.22 -15.59 5.27
N ASN A 358 27.88 -14.43 5.22
CA ASN A 358 27.22 -13.12 5.28
C ASN A 358 27.72 -12.21 4.16
N LEU A 359 26.79 -11.63 3.42
CA LEU A 359 27.05 -10.66 2.36
C LEU A 359 26.40 -9.32 2.70
N THR A 360 27.19 -8.25 2.68
CA THR A 360 26.70 -6.87 2.80
C THR A 360 27.21 -6.02 1.65
N ILE A 361 26.31 -5.43 0.87
CA ILE A 361 26.66 -4.48 -0.20
C ILE A 361 25.89 -3.19 0.00
N LYS A 362 26.60 -2.07 -0.02
CA LYS A 362 26.05 -0.73 0.16
C LYS A 362 26.44 0.20 -0.99
N ASN A 363 25.51 1.09 -1.37
CA ASN A 363 25.73 2.17 -2.32
C ASN A 363 26.32 1.70 -3.66
N ALA A 364 25.78 0.63 -4.24
CA ALA A 364 26.18 0.14 -5.53
C ALA A 364 25.20 0.60 -6.64
N SER A 365 25.68 1.39 -7.58
CA SER A 365 24.86 1.81 -8.75
C SER A 365 24.51 0.63 -9.67
N LYS A 366 25.27 -0.45 -9.58
CA LYS A 366 25.02 -1.71 -10.29
C LYS A 366 25.72 -2.86 -9.55
N LEU A 367 24.97 -3.92 -9.27
CA LEU A 367 25.50 -5.18 -8.76
C LEU A 367 25.42 -6.27 -9.84
N THR A 368 26.57 -6.86 -10.17
CA THR A 368 26.68 -8.03 -11.06
C THR A 368 27.34 -9.17 -10.30
N ALA A 369 26.65 -10.26 -10.13
CA ALA A 369 27.13 -11.41 -9.34
C ALA A 369 26.58 -12.75 -9.88
N THR A 370 26.69 -12.96 -11.19
CA THR A 370 26.17 -14.17 -11.85
C THR A 370 26.93 -15.42 -11.37
N ASN A 371 26.21 -16.38 -10.79
CA ASN A 371 26.76 -17.61 -10.22
C ASN A 371 27.88 -17.39 -9.18
N ALA A 372 27.88 -16.24 -8.51
CA ALA A 372 28.90 -15.88 -7.54
C ALA A 372 28.74 -16.59 -6.18
N PHE A 373 27.49 -16.94 -5.84
CA PHE A 373 27.10 -17.41 -4.51
C PHE A 373 26.64 -18.87 -4.51
N ASP A 374 27.23 -19.72 -5.37
CA ASP A 374 26.87 -21.13 -5.54
C ASP A 374 27.33 -22.03 -4.36
N GLY A 375 27.26 -21.52 -3.13
CA GLY A 375 27.64 -22.23 -1.92
C GLY A 375 26.47 -22.39 -0.95
N ASP A 376 26.26 -23.57 -0.38
CA ASP A 376 25.22 -23.84 0.65
C ASP A 376 25.54 -23.20 2.03
N THR A 377 26.54 -22.31 2.09
CA THR A 377 27.02 -21.68 3.33
C THR A 377 26.39 -20.30 3.58
N LEU A 378 25.88 -19.62 2.57
CA LEU A 378 25.34 -18.27 2.69
C LEU A 378 24.04 -18.27 3.52
N LYS A 379 24.03 -17.48 4.62
CA LYS A 379 22.94 -17.42 5.61
C LYS A 379 22.16 -16.09 5.55
N SER A 380 22.88 -15.00 5.29
CA SER A 380 22.32 -13.64 5.33
C SER A 380 22.85 -12.80 4.19
N VAL A 381 21.95 -12.02 3.58
CA VAL A 381 22.28 -11.01 2.58
C VAL A 381 21.69 -9.67 3.00
N THR A 382 22.53 -8.63 3.03
CA THR A 382 22.12 -7.26 3.30
C THR A 382 22.53 -6.37 2.13
N LEU A 383 21.55 -5.77 1.48
CA LEU A 383 21.74 -4.82 0.37
C LEU A 383 21.11 -3.48 0.75
N SER A 384 21.89 -2.40 0.63
CA SER A 384 21.41 -1.05 0.94
C SER A 384 21.82 -0.04 -0.15
N ASN A 385 20.87 0.65 -0.73
CA ASN A 385 21.08 1.55 -1.88
C ASN A 385 21.75 0.82 -3.07
N VAL A 386 21.18 -0.30 -3.51
CA VAL A 386 21.75 -1.17 -4.54
C VAL A 386 20.82 -1.31 -5.74
N THR A 387 21.38 -1.15 -6.93
CA THR A 387 20.68 -1.50 -8.17
C THR A 387 21.13 -2.89 -8.64
N LEU A 388 20.17 -3.82 -8.76
CA LEU A 388 20.41 -5.20 -9.17
C LEU A 388 20.42 -5.33 -10.70
N GLY A 389 21.43 -6.00 -11.25
CA GLY A 389 21.48 -6.38 -12.67
C GLY A 389 21.96 -5.31 -13.63
N ASP A 390 21.77 -5.58 -14.93
CA ASP A 390 22.19 -4.71 -16.04
C ASP A 390 20.97 -4.23 -16.83
N THR A 391 21.06 -3.04 -17.44
CA THR A 391 20.01 -2.48 -18.31
C THR A 391 19.74 -3.32 -19.57
N ASN A 392 20.59 -4.28 -19.91
CA ASN A 392 20.50 -5.06 -21.15
C ASN A 392 20.19 -6.55 -20.97
N ALA A 393 20.21 -7.09 -19.74
CA ALA A 393 20.00 -8.52 -19.49
C ALA A 393 19.33 -8.77 -18.14
N ALA A 394 18.52 -9.83 -18.06
CA ALA A 394 18.03 -10.35 -16.80
C ALA A 394 19.21 -10.83 -15.94
N ALA A 395 19.23 -10.49 -14.66
CA ALA A 395 20.23 -10.95 -13.71
C ALA A 395 19.58 -11.94 -12.74
N ALA A 396 20.15 -13.13 -12.62
CA ALA A 396 19.78 -14.10 -11.60
C ALA A 396 20.77 -14.02 -10.45
N PHE A 397 20.25 -13.82 -9.24
CA PHE A 397 21.03 -13.87 -7.99
C PHE A 397 20.64 -15.13 -7.23
N ASP A 398 21.47 -16.15 -7.29
CA ASP A 398 21.24 -17.41 -6.58
C ASP A 398 21.84 -17.34 -5.18
N PHE A 399 21.00 -17.16 -4.19
CA PHE A 399 21.34 -17.13 -2.79
C PHE A 399 20.96 -18.47 -2.13
N LYS A 400 21.48 -19.59 -2.65
CA LYS A 400 21.25 -20.91 -2.07
C LYS A 400 21.56 -20.90 -0.58
N GLY A 401 20.68 -21.50 0.22
CA GLY A 401 20.84 -21.61 1.67
C GLY A 401 20.47 -20.35 2.46
N VAL A 402 20.30 -19.20 1.82
CA VAL A 402 19.94 -17.96 2.53
C VAL A 402 18.55 -18.08 3.15
N SER A 403 18.49 -17.88 4.45
CA SER A 403 17.23 -17.80 5.20
C SER A 403 16.81 -16.37 5.52
N THR A 404 17.70 -15.38 5.35
CA THR A 404 17.40 -13.98 5.67
C THR A 404 17.94 -13.01 4.61
N LEU A 405 17.06 -12.24 4.00
CA LEU A 405 17.38 -11.18 3.03
C LEU A 405 16.96 -9.82 3.62
N ASN A 406 17.92 -8.89 3.72
CA ASN A 406 17.69 -7.52 4.20
C ASN A 406 17.91 -6.55 3.05
N PHE A 407 16.85 -5.92 2.57
CA PHE A 407 16.86 -4.99 1.44
C PHE A 407 16.40 -3.60 1.88
N ASP A 408 17.27 -2.62 1.69
CA ASP A 408 17.00 -1.21 1.95
C ASP A 408 17.30 -0.39 0.69
N ASN A 409 16.30 0.24 0.10
CA ASN A 409 16.41 0.95 -1.17
C ASN A 409 17.02 0.08 -2.30
N VAL A 410 16.58 -1.17 -2.43
CA VAL A 410 17.03 -2.07 -3.48
C VAL A 410 16.09 -1.98 -4.68
N VAL A 411 16.65 -1.76 -5.87
CA VAL A 411 15.88 -1.64 -7.11
C VAL A 411 16.46 -2.54 -8.19
N SER A 412 15.63 -3.00 -9.12
CA SER A 412 16.10 -3.67 -10.34
C SER A 412 16.48 -2.63 -11.41
N ALA A 413 17.56 -2.85 -12.14
CA ALA A 413 17.95 -2.01 -13.29
C ALA A 413 16.92 -2.03 -14.43
N GLN A 414 16.04 -3.02 -14.43
CA GLN A 414 14.98 -3.22 -15.43
C GLN A 414 13.61 -3.17 -14.78
N THR A 415 12.65 -2.55 -15.47
CA THR A 415 11.26 -2.42 -15.04
C THR A 415 10.28 -3.27 -15.85
N THR A 416 10.74 -3.93 -16.92
CA THR A 416 9.91 -4.83 -17.73
C THR A 416 9.97 -6.25 -17.16
N ASP A 417 8.85 -6.91 -17.02
CA ASP A 417 8.68 -8.21 -16.35
C ASP A 417 9.71 -9.29 -16.78
N SER A 418 10.12 -9.32 -18.05
CA SER A 418 11.09 -10.29 -18.57
C SER A 418 12.56 -10.03 -18.21
N LYS A 419 12.87 -8.92 -17.53
CA LYS A 419 14.25 -8.49 -17.26
C LYS A 419 14.51 -8.07 -15.83
N ILE A 420 13.51 -8.20 -14.95
CA ILE A 420 13.66 -7.91 -13.52
C ILE A 420 14.66 -8.89 -12.90
N ALA A 421 15.47 -8.44 -11.96
CA ALA A 421 16.41 -9.29 -11.25
C ALA A 421 15.69 -10.39 -10.46
N HIS A 422 16.08 -11.64 -10.68
CA HIS A 422 15.54 -12.81 -10.01
C HIS A 422 16.40 -13.19 -8.80
N ILE A 423 15.75 -13.47 -7.69
CA ILE A 423 16.41 -13.92 -6.47
C ILE A 423 15.92 -15.32 -6.15
N THR A 424 16.84 -16.28 -6.03
CA THR A 424 16.53 -17.66 -5.65
C THR A 424 17.01 -17.96 -4.24
N SER A 425 16.25 -18.75 -3.50
CA SER A 425 16.60 -19.28 -2.18
C SER A 425 16.15 -20.73 -2.09
N SER A 426 16.90 -21.54 -1.33
CA SER A 426 16.56 -22.93 -1.02
C SER A 426 16.24 -23.17 0.47
N ALA A 427 16.10 -22.11 1.26
CA ALA A 427 15.67 -22.22 2.65
C ALA A 427 14.20 -22.64 2.74
N GLU A 428 13.84 -23.55 3.66
CA GLU A 428 12.44 -23.94 3.88
C GLU A 428 11.58 -22.74 4.33
N THR A 429 12.17 -21.86 5.14
CA THR A 429 11.59 -20.58 5.56
C THR A 429 12.51 -19.45 5.14
N LEU A 430 11.99 -18.50 4.37
CA LEU A 430 12.69 -17.30 3.94
C LEU A 430 12.18 -16.08 4.72
N ASN A 431 13.10 -15.37 5.37
CA ASN A 431 12.81 -14.09 6.02
C ASN A 431 13.27 -12.94 5.11
N LEU A 432 12.37 -12.08 4.73
CA LEU A 432 12.61 -10.96 3.85
C LEU A 432 12.31 -9.64 4.60
N ASN A 433 13.36 -8.91 4.94
CA ASN A 433 13.25 -7.60 5.57
C ASN A 433 13.42 -6.52 4.51
N LEU A 434 12.37 -5.73 4.30
CA LEU A 434 12.31 -4.68 3.29
C LEU A 434 12.20 -3.31 3.97
N SER A 435 12.99 -2.34 3.53
CA SER A 435 12.93 -0.97 3.98
C SER A 435 13.26 0.03 2.87
N GLY A 436 13.06 1.31 3.14
CA GLY A 436 13.29 2.39 2.19
C GLY A 436 12.36 2.30 0.97
N LYS A 437 12.87 2.68 -0.19
CA LYS A 437 12.16 2.61 -1.48
C LYS A 437 12.46 1.33 -2.24
N THR A 438 12.49 0.20 -1.57
CA THR A 438 12.72 -1.09 -2.23
C THR A 438 11.63 -1.33 -3.27
N ALA A 439 12.03 -1.41 -4.54
CA ALA A 439 11.15 -1.67 -5.66
C ALA A 439 11.29 -3.14 -6.10
N THR A 440 10.38 -3.59 -6.90
CA THR A 440 10.18 -4.92 -7.47
C THR A 440 11.29 -5.95 -7.26
N VAL A 441 11.02 -6.95 -6.44
CA VAL A 441 11.87 -8.13 -6.22
C VAL A 441 11.12 -9.35 -6.74
N VAL A 442 11.74 -10.12 -7.62
CA VAL A 442 11.22 -11.42 -8.07
C VAL A 442 11.86 -12.51 -7.23
N LEU A 443 11.05 -13.18 -6.43
CA LEU A 443 11.47 -14.39 -5.74
C LEU A 443 11.20 -15.60 -6.65
N ALA A 444 12.26 -16.20 -7.14
CA ALA A 444 12.20 -17.49 -7.83
C ALA A 444 12.59 -18.57 -6.82
N THR A 445 11.73 -19.55 -6.61
CA THR A 445 12.00 -20.60 -5.64
C THR A 445 12.38 -21.90 -6.30
N ASN A 446 13.22 -22.66 -5.60
CA ASN A 446 13.34 -24.09 -5.84
C ASN A 446 12.26 -24.83 -4.99
N SER A 447 12.14 -26.14 -5.17
CA SER A 447 11.11 -27.00 -4.58
C SER A 447 11.09 -27.10 -3.04
N VAL A 448 11.82 -26.27 -2.31
CA VAL A 448 12.05 -26.41 -0.85
C VAL A 448 11.37 -25.30 -0.05
N THR A 449 11.40 -24.05 -0.51
CA THR A 449 10.87 -22.91 0.27
C THR A 449 9.37 -22.95 0.38
N LYS A 450 8.83 -23.08 1.58
CA LYS A 450 7.38 -23.17 1.87
C LYS A 450 6.81 -21.92 2.50
N VAL A 451 7.59 -21.22 3.30
CA VAL A 451 7.14 -20.08 4.09
C VAL A 451 7.98 -18.85 3.76
N ALA A 452 7.32 -17.74 3.46
CA ALA A 452 7.95 -16.43 3.37
C ALA A 452 7.44 -15.54 4.51
N ASN A 453 8.34 -15.14 5.40
CA ASN A 453 8.11 -14.09 6.39
C ASN A 453 8.62 -12.77 5.83
N ILE A 454 7.71 -11.81 5.63
CA ILE A 454 8.03 -10.52 5.04
C ILE A 454 7.85 -9.43 6.09
N ASN A 455 8.92 -8.73 6.39
CA ASN A 455 8.89 -7.55 7.26
C ASN A 455 9.10 -6.31 6.39
N ALA A 456 8.01 -5.61 6.07
CA ALA A 456 8.00 -4.45 5.18
C ALA A 456 7.85 -3.16 5.98
N ASN A 457 8.93 -2.37 6.06
CA ASN A 457 8.98 -1.14 6.85
C ASN A 457 9.23 0.09 5.97
N ALA A 458 8.75 1.25 6.41
CA ALA A 458 8.86 2.54 5.74
C ALA A 458 8.18 2.58 4.36
N ASP A 459 8.66 3.40 3.43
CA ASP A 459 8.05 3.62 2.11
C ASP A 459 8.29 2.44 1.12
N VAL A 460 8.16 1.21 1.60
CA VAL A 460 8.32 0.03 0.76
C VAL A 460 7.17 -0.03 -0.25
N ASN A 461 7.53 0.08 -1.51
CA ASN A 461 6.68 -0.19 -2.65
C ASN A 461 7.19 -1.49 -3.28
N ALA A 462 7.25 -2.56 -2.47
CA ALA A 462 7.80 -3.83 -2.92
C ALA A 462 6.77 -4.57 -3.77
N PHE A 463 7.18 -4.89 -4.97
CA PHE A 463 6.46 -5.76 -5.87
C PHE A 463 7.11 -7.15 -5.82
N LEU A 464 6.50 -8.07 -5.10
CA LEU A 464 6.94 -9.46 -5.05
C LEU A 464 6.21 -10.24 -6.14
N ILE A 465 6.92 -10.56 -7.21
CA ILE A 465 6.44 -11.48 -8.24
C ILE A 465 7.03 -12.85 -7.92
N THR A 466 6.16 -13.81 -7.72
CA THR A 466 6.54 -15.22 -7.69
C THR A 466 5.97 -15.83 -8.97
N LYS A 467 6.80 -16.12 -9.96
CA LYS A 467 6.35 -16.73 -11.21
C LYS A 467 6.99 -18.08 -11.42
N ALA A 468 6.14 -19.11 -11.45
CA ALA A 468 6.44 -20.37 -12.10
C ALA A 468 5.75 -20.32 -13.46
N ASN A 469 6.35 -19.89 -14.49
CA ASN A 469 6.19 -20.38 -15.85
C ASN A 469 6.86 -19.52 -16.92
N GLY A 470 7.66 -20.11 -17.68
CA GLY A 470 7.90 -20.29 -19.09
C GLY A 470 8.17 -19.08 -19.98
N ASP A 471 7.96 -17.83 -19.58
CA ASP A 471 8.09 -16.69 -20.49
C ASP A 471 9.12 -15.62 -20.08
N MET A 472 9.93 -15.90 -19.08
CA MET A 472 10.88 -14.93 -18.53
C MET A 472 12.36 -15.25 -18.79
N ASN A 473 12.70 -16.07 -19.65
CA ASN A 473 13.98 -16.18 -20.36
C ASN A 473 14.13 -17.55 -21.04
N PRO A 474 14.45 -17.65 -22.33
CA PRO A 474 14.63 -18.94 -23.01
C PRO A 474 15.88 -19.73 -22.59
N GLY A 475 16.55 -19.36 -21.50
CA GLY A 475 17.74 -20.04 -20.98
C GLY A 475 17.63 -20.59 -19.55
N HIS A 476 16.57 -20.34 -18.81
CA HIS A 476 16.30 -20.96 -17.51
C HIS A 476 15.10 -21.90 -17.62
N ALA A 477 15.33 -23.09 -18.20
CA ALA A 477 14.44 -24.21 -17.99
C ALA A 477 14.50 -24.58 -16.51
N ASP A 478 13.32 -24.84 -15.89
CA ASP A 478 13.13 -25.46 -14.59
C ASP A 478 12.95 -24.58 -13.34
N LEU A 479 12.23 -23.43 -13.44
CA LEU A 479 11.58 -22.87 -12.26
C LEU A 479 10.13 -23.41 -12.10
N GLN A 480 9.95 -24.70 -12.27
CA GLN A 480 8.64 -25.39 -12.28
C GLN A 480 8.21 -25.96 -10.93
N ASN A 481 8.66 -25.46 -9.80
CA ASN A 481 8.18 -26.00 -8.54
C ASN A 481 7.74 -24.87 -7.61
N ASP A 482 6.46 -24.58 -7.66
CA ASP A 482 5.72 -23.90 -6.60
C ASP A 482 5.86 -24.69 -5.31
N SER A 483 6.62 -24.14 -4.37
CA SER A 483 6.72 -24.73 -3.04
C SER A 483 6.09 -23.85 -1.97
N PHE A 484 5.85 -22.56 -2.23
CA PHE A 484 5.25 -21.66 -1.27
C PHE A 484 3.83 -22.10 -0.88
N THR A 485 3.61 -22.23 0.41
CA THR A 485 2.29 -22.49 1.00
C THR A 485 1.79 -21.33 1.85
N THR A 486 2.71 -20.52 2.40
CA THR A 486 2.38 -19.51 3.41
C THR A 486 3.18 -18.24 3.23
N PHE A 487 2.51 -17.10 3.27
CA PHE A 487 3.10 -15.76 3.37
C PHE A 487 2.65 -15.11 4.67
N ILE A 488 3.61 -14.63 5.47
CA ILE A 488 3.36 -13.86 6.69
C ILE A 488 4.01 -12.49 6.51
N VAL A 489 3.19 -11.42 6.52
CA VAL A 489 3.65 -10.05 6.30
C VAL A 489 3.46 -9.23 7.56
N LYS A 490 4.49 -8.50 7.94
CA LYS A 490 4.50 -7.59 9.08
C LYS A 490 5.17 -6.26 8.71
N GLY A 491 5.01 -5.26 9.56
CA GLY A 491 5.71 -3.99 9.42
C GLY A 491 4.78 -2.80 9.26
N ASN A 492 5.38 -1.64 9.08
CA ASN A 492 4.70 -0.34 8.99
C ASN A 492 4.91 0.36 7.63
N GLY A 493 5.26 -0.39 6.61
CA GLY A 493 5.38 0.10 5.25
C GLY A 493 4.07 0.73 4.74
N LYS A 494 4.17 1.60 3.76
CA LYS A 494 3.01 2.31 3.21
C LYS A 494 2.15 1.40 2.32
N GLU A 495 2.79 0.64 1.46
CA GLU A 495 2.12 -0.27 0.52
C GLU A 495 3.02 -1.47 0.20
N LEU A 496 2.44 -2.65 0.16
CA LEU A 496 3.09 -3.87 -0.31
C LEU A 496 2.21 -4.54 -1.36
N THR A 497 2.77 -4.82 -2.54
CA THR A 497 2.11 -5.63 -3.57
C THR A 497 2.71 -7.04 -3.55
N LEU A 498 1.89 -8.05 -3.26
CA LEU A 498 2.22 -9.46 -3.32
C LEU A 498 1.49 -10.09 -4.51
N ASN A 499 2.23 -10.37 -5.58
CA ASN A 499 1.68 -11.10 -6.71
C ASN A 499 1.99 -12.59 -6.57
N ALA A 500 1.01 -13.34 -6.11
CA ALA A 500 1.07 -14.79 -5.98
C ALA A 500 0.56 -15.52 -7.26
N GLY A 501 0.70 -14.89 -8.42
CA GLY A 501 0.02 -15.16 -9.68
C GLY A 501 0.00 -16.59 -10.16
N ASP A 502 1.08 -17.34 -10.03
CA ASP A 502 1.16 -18.74 -10.51
C ASP A 502 1.46 -19.73 -9.38
N LEU A 503 1.20 -19.35 -8.11
CA LEU A 503 1.47 -20.19 -6.95
C LEU A 503 0.25 -21.08 -6.60
N ASP A 504 0.18 -22.26 -7.19
CA ASP A 504 -0.93 -23.21 -6.98
C ASP A 504 -1.06 -23.73 -5.55
N LEU A 505 0.06 -23.75 -4.80
CA LEU A 505 0.13 -24.35 -3.46
C LEU A 505 -0.09 -23.34 -2.33
N VAL A 506 -0.24 -22.05 -2.61
CA VAL A 506 -0.48 -21.04 -1.55
C VAL A 506 -1.84 -21.29 -0.91
N LYS A 507 -1.81 -21.48 0.41
CA LYS A 507 -2.99 -21.74 1.27
C LYS A 507 -3.24 -20.65 2.28
N ASP A 508 -2.18 -20.04 2.79
CA ASP A 508 -2.25 -19.08 3.87
C ASP A 508 -1.51 -17.79 3.52
N ILE A 509 -2.21 -16.66 3.59
CA ILE A 509 -1.64 -15.33 3.51
C ILE A 509 -2.12 -14.56 4.74
N ASP A 510 -1.18 -14.15 5.59
CA ASP A 510 -1.44 -13.40 6.81
C ASP A 510 -0.67 -12.08 6.75
N THR A 511 -1.39 -10.98 6.52
CA THR A 511 -0.83 -9.63 6.58
C THR A 511 -1.37 -8.83 7.76
N THR A 512 -1.93 -9.49 8.79
CA THR A 512 -2.51 -8.82 9.98
C THR A 512 -1.48 -8.01 10.77
N GLY A 513 -0.20 -8.34 10.65
CA GLY A 513 0.91 -7.59 11.24
C GLY A 513 1.41 -6.41 10.40
N PHE A 514 0.82 -6.13 9.25
CA PHE A 514 1.18 -5.03 8.35
C PHE A 514 0.17 -3.90 8.45
N SER A 515 0.62 -2.68 8.76
CA SER A 515 -0.27 -1.53 8.96
C SER A 515 -0.53 -0.69 7.70
N GLY A 516 0.18 -0.96 6.61
CA GLY A 516 -0.02 -0.29 5.32
C GLY A 516 -0.97 -1.07 4.40
N ASN A 517 -1.17 -0.57 3.19
CA ASN A 517 -2.05 -1.18 2.21
C ASN A 517 -1.41 -2.43 1.59
N ALA A 518 -2.02 -3.59 1.74
CA ALA A 518 -1.60 -4.83 1.09
C ALA A 518 -2.41 -5.05 -0.20
N LYS A 519 -1.70 -5.24 -1.31
CA LYS A 519 -2.28 -5.65 -2.59
C LYS A 519 -1.87 -7.08 -2.89
N VAL A 520 -2.80 -8.00 -2.81
CA VAL A 520 -2.56 -9.42 -3.04
C VAL A 520 -3.28 -9.88 -4.29
N SER A 521 -2.55 -10.45 -5.25
CA SER A 521 -3.10 -11.00 -6.47
C SER A 521 -2.82 -12.50 -6.58
N PHE A 522 -3.81 -13.27 -7.01
CA PHE A 522 -3.72 -14.70 -7.30
C PHE A 522 -3.83 -14.95 -8.80
N GLY A 523 -3.03 -15.86 -9.33
CA GLY A 523 -3.00 -16.17 -10.76
C GLY A 523 -4.14 -17.05 -11.26
N ASP A 524 -4.17 -17.21 -12.59
CA ASP A 524 -5.18 -17.97 -13.34
C ASP A 524 -4.85 -19.46 -13.33
N THR A 525 -4.91 -20.09 -12.17
CA THR A 525 -4.79 -21.54 -12.13
C THR A 525 -6.08 -22.15 -11.65
N ASP A 526 -6.75 -22.83 -12.56
CA ASP A 526 -7.60 -23.95 -12.24
C ASP A 526 -6.75 -24.99 -11.48
N SER A 527 -6.41 -24.69 -10.21
CA SER A 527 -5.80 -25.72 -9.38
C SER A 527 -6.78 -26.89 -9.28
N ALA A 528 -6.52 -27.93 -10.03
CA ALA A 528 -7.26 -29.20 -9.97
C ALA A 528 -7.34 -29.78 -8.55
N ASP A 529 -6.56 -29.26 -7.62
CA ASP A 529 -6.48 -29.70 -6.22
C ASP A 529 -7.44 -28.95 -5.28
N GLY A 530 -8.01 -27.80 -5.67
CA GLY A 530 -9.03 -27.08 -4.87
C GLY A 530 -8.71 -27.03 -3.38
N SER A 531 -7.54 -26.58 -2.98
CA SER A 531 -7.21 -26.40 -1.55
C SER A 531 -7.99 -25.22 -0.96
N GLN A 532 -8.30 -25.30 0.34
CA GLN A 532 -8.87 -24.18 1.09
C GLN A 532 -7.84 -23.03 1.13
N LEU A 533 -8.31 -21.80 0.97
CA LEU A 533 -7.50 -20.58 1.04
C LEU A 533 -7.84 -19.80 2.31
N SER A 534 -6.84 -19.41 3.07
CA SER A 534 -6.94 -18.53 4.21
C SER A 534 -6.18 -17.24 3.89
N VAL A 535 -6.89 -16.12 3.75
CA VAL A 535 -6.30 -14.79 3.56
C VAL A 535 -6.82 -13.90 4.67
N LYS A 536 -5.90 -13.28 5.40
CA LYS A 536 -6.22 -12.29 6.43
C LYS A 536 -5.35 -11.07 6.21
N THR A 537 -5.98 -9.92 6.00
CA THR A 537 -5.25 -8.67 5.86
C THR A 537 -5.26 -7.83 7.13
N GLY A 538 -4.54 -6.71 7.13
CA GLY A 538 -4.21 -5.92 8.31
C GLY A 538 -5.15 -4.75 8.58
N ALA A 539 -4.57 -3.57 8.83
CA ALA A 539 -5.32 -2.35 9.15
C ALA A 539 -5.30 -1.32 8.01
N GLY A 540 -4.69 -1.63 6.87
CA GLY A 540 -4.64 -0.77 5.70
C GLY A 540 -5.90 -0.85 4.85
N ASN A 541 -5.97 -0.04 3.79
CA ASN A 541 -6.98 -0.22 2.74
C ASN A 541 -6.45 -1.25 1.75
N ASP A 542 -6.82 -2.50 1.96
CA ASP A 542 -6.23 -3.64 1.29
C ASP A 542 -6.95 -3.99 -0.03
N THR A 543 -6.25 -4.60 -0.95
CA THR A 543 -6.83 -5.04 -2.23
C THR A 543 -6.50 -6.51 -2.49
N LEU A 544 -7.52 -7.32 -2.60
CA LEU A 544 -7.42 -8.76 -2.85
C LEU A 544 -7.95 -9.10 -4.25
N ASN A 545 -7.07 -9.48 -5.17
CA ASN A 545 -7.47 -9.87 -6.52
C ASN A 545 -7.62 -11.39 -6.61
N LEU A 546 -8.88 -11.86 -6.65
CA LEU A 546 -9.28 -13.26 -6.77
C LEU A 546 -9.90 -13.60 -8.14
N GLU A 547 -9.67 -12.78 -9.18
CA GLU A 547 -10.31 -12.99 -10.50
C GLU A 547 -10.16 -14.41 -11.06
N ALA A 548 -9.01 -14.99 -10.77
CA ALA A 548 -8.66 -16.28 -11.33
C ALA A 548 -8.87 -17.45 -10.35
N LYS A 549 -9.13 -17.16 -9.07
CA LYS A 549 -9.18 -18.19 -8.02
C LYS A 549 -10.60 -18.54 -7.61
N LYS A 550 -10.98 -19.81 -7.76
CA LYS A 550 -12.25 -20.33 -7.24
C LYS A 550 -12.08 -20.76 -5.78
N LEU A 551 -12.84 -20.15 -4.87
CA LEU A 551 -12.81 -20.50 -3.46
C LEU A 551 -13.47 -21.86 -3.21
N LYS A 552 -12.84 -22.71 -2.38
CA LYS A 552 -13.37 -23.98 -1.92
C LYS A 552 -14.09 -23.80 -0.59
N ALA A 553 -15.11 -24.62 -0.33
CA ALA A 553 -15.80 -24.62 0.97
C ALA A 553 -14.82 -24.76 2.13
N GLY A 554 -14.91 -23.87 3.11
CA GLY A 554 -13.99 -23.76 4.24
C GLY A 554 -12.84 -22.76 4.04
N SER A 555 -12.74 -22.09 2.89
CA SER A 555 -11.84 -20.93 2.72
C SER A 555 -12.31 -19.76 3.60
N LEU A 556 -11.36 -18.87 3.94
CA LEU A 556 -11.62 -17.63 4.67
C LEU A 556 -10.88 -16.48 3.98
N ILE A 557 -11.60 -15.44 3.63
CA ILE A 557 -11.05 -14.18 3.13
C ILE A 557 -11.50 -13.09 4.11
N ASP A 558 -10.54 -12.48 4.81
CA ASP A 558 -10.81 -11.49 5.87
C ASP A 558 -10.00 -10.23 5.58
N GLY A 559 -10.68 -9.12 5.29
CA GLY A 559 -10.08 -7.83 4.96
C GLY A 559 -9.44 -7.10 6.15
N GLY A 560 -9.84 -7.45 7.38
CA GLY A 560 -9.29 -6.83 8.60
C GLY A 560 -9.94 -5.51 8.97
N GLU A 561 -9.12 -4.53 9.35
CA GLU A 561 -9.57 -3.15 9.60
C GLU A 561 -9.17 -2.28 8.38
N GLY A 562 -10.04 -1.38 7.98
CA GLY A 562 -9.77 -0.48 6.87
C GLY A 562 -10.95 -0.32 5.93
N ASN A 563 -10.67 0.09 4.71
CA ASN A 563 -11.66 0.14 3.63
C ASN A 563 -11.16 -0.76 2.48
N ASP A 564 -11.48 -2.04 2.58
CA ASP A 564 -10.88 -3.10 1.80
C ASP A 564 -11.63 -3.39 0.51
N THR A 565 -10.89 -3.84 -0.49
CA THR A 565 -11.41 -4.13 -1.82
C THR A 565 -11.08 -5.55 -2.25
N ILE A 566 -12.09 -6.28 -2.71
CA ILE A 566 -11.90 -7.55 -3.39
C ILE A 566 -12.24 -7.43 -4.87
N ILE A 567 -11.37 -7.97 -5.74
CA ILE A 567 -11.62 -8.05 -7.18
C ILE A 567 -11.94 -9.50 -7.52
N MET A 568 -13.09 -9.75 -8.14
CA MET A 568 -13.56 -11.09 -8.46
C MET A 568 -14.40 -11.13 -9.74
N LYS A 569 -14.61 -12.34 -10.27
CA LYS A 569 -15.52 -12.55 -11.40
C LYS A 569 -16.98 -12.51 -10.97
N ALA A 570 -17.84 -12.15 -11.90
CA ALA A 570 -19.31 -12.15 -11.72
C ALA A 570 -19.86 -13.49 -11.25
N SER A 571 -19.31 -14.60 -11.74
CA SER A 571 -19.72 -15.94 -11.33
C SER A 571 -19.44 -16.25 -9.84
N ALA A 572 -18.37 -15.71 -9.30
CA ALA A 572 -18.04 -15.82 -7.87
C ALA A 572 -18.94 -14.92 -7.01
N LEU A 573 -19.25 -13.72 -7.49
CA LEU A 573 -20.20 -12.82 -6.83
C LEU A 573 -21.61 -13.38 -6.77
N ALA A 574 -22.03 -14.16 -7.77
CA ALA A 574 -23.35 -14.80 -7.80
C ALA A 574 -23.45 -16.05 -6.91
N ASP A 575 -22.35 -16.54 -6.36
CA ASP A 575 -22.33 -17.75 -5.51
C ASP A 575 -22.39 -17.38 -4.02
N ALA A 576 -23.54 -17.62 -3.39
CA ALA A 576 -23.77 -17.35 -1.97
C ALA A 576 -22.79 -18.10 -1.04
N ALA A 577 -22.29 -19.27 -1.44
CA ALA A 577 -21.28 -20.00 -0.68
C ALA A 577 -19.94 -19.27 -0.69
N THR A 578 -19.55 -18.71 -1.81
CA THR A 578 -18.36 -17.86 -1.95
C THR A 578 -18.50 -16.59 -1.10
N LEU A 579 -19.64 -15.91 -1.16
CA LEU A 579 -19.89 -14.69 -0.34
C LEU A 579 -19.81 -14.97 1.16
N GLY A 580 -20.28 -16.15 1.60
CA GLY A 580 -20.20 -16.57 3.01
C GLY A 580 -18.78 -16.78 3.55
N MET A 581 -17.77 -16.88 2.68
CA MET A 581 -16.35 -17.04 3.03
C MET A 581 -15.61 -15.70 3.13
N ILE A 582 -16.24 -14.58 2.76
CA ILE A 582 -15.66 -13.24 2.71
C ILE A 582 -16.17 -12.42 3.91
N LYS A 583 -15.26 -11.78 4.62
CA LYS A 583 -15.55 -10.97 5.81
C LYS A 583 -14.75 -9.67 5.79
N ASN A 584 -15.27 -8.63 6.46
CA ASN A 584 -14.59 -7.36 6.68
C ASN A 584 -13.99 -6.80 5.38
N ILE A 585 -14.78 -6.82 4.32
CA ILE A 585 -14.43 -6.21 3.02
C ILE A 585 -15.61 -5.34 2.61
N GLU A 586 -15.34 -4.07 2.40
CA GLU A 586 -16.34 -3.04 2.10
C GLU A 586 -16.58 -2.90 0.61
N ASN A 587 -15.58 -3.18 -0.21
CA ASN A 587 -15.68 -2.94 -1.64
C ASN A 587 -15.46 -4.22 -2.43
N VAL A 588 -16.32 -4.48 -3.37
CA VAL A 588 -16.10 -5.50 -4.40
C VAL A 588 -16.00 -4.85 -5.77
N THR A 589 -14.99 -5.24 -6.56
CA THR A 589 -14.88 -4.87 -7.99
C THR A 589 -15.11 -6.12 -8.83
N VAL A 590 -16.12 -6.08 -9.66
CA VAL A 590 -16.46 -7.16 -10.58
C VAL A 590 -15.74 -6.92 -11.90
N SER A 591 -14.83 -7.81 -12.25
CA SER A 591 -13.89 -7.62 -13.37
C SER A 591 -14.45 -8.03 -14.73
N ASP A 592 -15.43 -8.93 -14.76
CA ASP A 592 -16.11 -9.39 -15.97
C ASP A 592 -17.59 -9.04 -15.95
N ALA A 593 -18.27 -9.28 -17.09
CA ALA A 593 -19.69 -8.97 -17.20
C ALA A 593 -20.56 -9.85 -16.31
N LEU A 594 -21.53 -9.24 -15.62
CA LEU A 594 -22.56 -9.99 -14.93
C LEU A 594 -23.34 -10.83 -15.95
N SER A 595 -23.37 -12.14 -15.76
CA SER A 595 -24.01 -13.11 -16.67
C SER A 595 -25.23 -13.83 -16.09
N ALA A 596 -25.55 -13.55 -14.83
CA ALA A 596 -26.67 -14.13 -14.09
C ALA A 596 -27.24 -13.12 -13.09
N ASN A 597 -28.47 -13.38 -12.62
CA ASN A 597 -29.04 -12.66 -11.49
C ASN A 597 -28.15 -12.86 -10.26
N THR A 598 -27.80 -11.75 -9.61
CA THR A 598 -26.82 -11.71 -8.53
C THR A 598 -27.43 -11.00 -7.32
N ASP A 599 -27.40 -11.67 -6.16
CA ASP A 599 -27.87 -11.11 -4.89
C ASP A 599 -26.67 -10.93 -3.94
N VAL A 600 -26.32 -9.67 -3.69
CA VAL A 600 -25.23 -9.28 -2.77
C VAL A 600 -25.74 -8.64 -1.48
N SER A 601 -27.06 -8.63 -1.29
CA SER A 601 -27.70 -7.91 -0.17
C SER A 601 -27.30 -8.42 1.22
N ALA A 602 -26.92 -9.70 1.32
CA ALA A 602 -26.47 -10.34 2.57
C ALA A 602 -24.95 -10.26 2.78
N SER A 603 -24.19 -9.72 1.82
CA SER A 603 -22.73 -9.56 1.95
C SER A 603 -22.35 -8.37 2.84
N SER A 604 -21.09 -8.33 3.28
CA SER A 604 -20.52 -7.17 4.01
C SER A 604 -20.20 -5.98 3.11
N PHE A 605 -20.30 -6.13 1.77
CA PHE A 605 -19.94 -5.06 0.86
C PHE A 605 -20.79 -3.81 1.04
N VAL A 606 -20.12 -2.66 1.04
CA VAL A 606 -20.73 -1.33 1.03
C VAL A 606 -20.76 -0.77 -0.39
N ASN A 607 -19.69 -1.04 -1.19
CA ASN A 607 -19.59 -0.60 -2.58
C ASN A 607 -19.45 -1.80 -3.51
N ILE A 608 -20.23 -1.82 -4.57
CA ILE A 608 -20.22 -2.85 -5.61
C ILE A 608 -19.76 -2.19 -6.92
N GLY A 609 -18.48 -2.33 -7.24
CA GLY A 609 -17.85 -1.80 -8.45
C GLY A 609 -18.09 -2.71 -9.66
N LEU A 610 -18.65 -2.18 -10.72
CA LEU A 610 -18.90 -2.88 -11.98
C LEU A 610 -17.94 -2.35 -13.05
N LEU A 611 -16.92 -3.15 -13.39
CA LEU A 611 -15.82 -2.72 -14.28
C LEU A 611 -16.04 -3.13 -15.75
N ALA A 612 -16.76 -4.21 -16.01
CA ALA A 612 -16.88 -4.77 -17.36
C ALA A 612 -17.82 -3.98 -18.28
N ASP A 613 -17.43 -3.86 -19.54
CA ASP A 613 -18.11 -3.03 -20.52
C ASP A 613 -19.35 -3.65 -21.17
N LYS A 614 -19.60 -4.96 -21.03
CA LYS A 614 -20.67 -5.66 -21.77
C LYS A 614 -21.40 -6.69 -20.92
N THR A 615 -22.70 -6.76 -21.16
CA THR A 615 -23.56 -7.86 -20.71
C THR A 615 -24.29 -8.46 -21.91
N ASP A 616 -24.29 -9.78 -22.02
CA ASP A 616 -24.89 -10.49 -23.16
C ASP A 616 -26.34 -10.90 -22.92
N ALA A 617 -26.85 -10.75 -21.68
CA ALA A 617 -28.23 -11.08 -21.31
C ALA A 617 -28.77 -10.07 -20.28
N PRO A 618 -30.10 -9.87 -20.19
CA PRO A 618 -30.71 -9.13 -19.10
C PRO A 618 -30.42 -9.83 -17.77
N PHE A 619 -30.08 -9.08 -16.73
CA PHE A 619 -29.82 -9.62 -15.39
C PHE A 619 -30.27 -8.65 -14.31
N GLU A 620 -30.38 -9.18 -13.09
CA GLU A 620 -30.80 -8.45 -11.92
C GLU A 620 -29.67 -8.42 -10.89
N LEU A 621 -29.46 -7.26 -10.29
CA LEU A 621 -28.57 -7.07 -9.15
C LEU A 621 -29.40 -6.67 -7.93
N THR A 622 -29.43 -7.53 -6.92
CA THR A 622 -30.14 -7.27 -5.66
C THR A 622 -29.16 -6.77 -4.61
N VAL A 623 -29.45 -5.59 -4.05
CA VAL A 623 -28.65 -4.90 -3.02
C VAL A 623 -29.47 -4.65 -1.75
N ASN A 624 -28.83 -4.21 -0.66
CA ASN A 624 -29.52 -3.66 0.50
C ASN A 624 -29.36 -2.12 0.56
N LYS A 625 -30.09 -1.49 1.45
CA LYS A 625 -30.13 0.00 1.57
C LYS A 625 -28.79 0.68 1.90
N ASN A 626 -27.82 -0.09 2.41
CA ASN A 626 -26.49 0.45 2.79
C ASN A 626 -25.46 0.27 1.68
N GLN A 627 -25.83 -0.40 0.58
CA GLN A 627 -24.91 -0.69 -0.51
C GLN A 627 -25.02 0.35 -1.61
N THR A 628 -23.86 0.68 -2.19
CA THR A 628 -23.72 1.59 -3.31
C THR A 628 -23.24 0.83 -4.53
N ILE A 629 -23.84 1.07 -5.68
CA ILE A 629 -23.43 0.49 -6.97
C ILE A 629 -22.50 1.50 -7.64
N ASP A 630 -21.23 1.16 -7.79
CA ASP A 630 -20.22 1.99 -8.45
C ASP A 630 -19.99 1.49 -9.89
N ILE A 631 -20.48 2.22 -10.86
CA ILE A 631 -20.36 1.88 -12.28
C ILE A 631 -19.09 2.52 -12.84
N GLN A 632 -18.08 1.69 -13.02
CA GLN A 632 -16.73 2.05 -13.50
C GLN A 632 -16.56 1.72 -15.01
N SER A 633 -17.50 1.00 -15.59
CA SER A 633 -17.50 0.61 -17.00
C SER A 633 -17.94 1.77 -17.91
N LYS A 634 -17.31 1.90 -19.07
CA LYS A 634 -17.68 2.88 -20.08
C LYS A 634 -18.97 2.55 -20.85
N GLU A 635 -19.34 1.26 -20.91
CA GLU A 635 -20.43 0.78 -21.77
C GLU A 635 -21.35 -0.22 -21.07
N MET A 636 -21.56 -0.09 -19.75
CA MET A 636 -22.42 -0.96 -18.97
C MET A 636 -23.85 -0.99 -19.58
N ALA A 637 -24.42 -2.17 -19.69
CA ALA A 637 -25.76 -2.37 -20.24
C ALA A 637 -25.99 -1.79 -21.66
N LYS A 638 -24.96 -1.72 -22.48
CA LYS A 638 -25.06 -1.21 -23.87
C LYS A 638 -25.98 -2.03 -24.77
N SER A 639 -26.07 -3.33 -24.56
CA SER A 639 -26.88 -4.25 -25.35
C SER A 639 -28.06 -4.86 -24.61
N GLN A 640 -28.14 -4.72 -23.28
CA GLN A 640 -29.13 -5.37 -22.42
C GLN A 640 -29.59 -4.47 -21.26
N ILE A 641 -30.54 -4.98 -20.45
CA ILE A 641 -31.07 -4.28 -19.28
C ILE A 641 -30.35 -4.81 -18.02
N LEU A 642 -29.82 -3.89 -17.22
CA LEU A 642 -29.47 -4.15 -15.82
C LEU A 642 -30.64 -3.70 -14.93
N THR A 643 -31.26 -4.64 -14.21
CA THR A 643 -32.33 -4.33 -13.25
C THR A 643 -31.74 -4.26 -11.83
N ILE A 644 -31.94 -3.14 -11.15
CA ILE A 644 -31.57 -3.00 -9.74
C ILE A 644 -32.79 -3.30 -8.87
N LYS A 645 -32.57 -4.17 -7.90
CA LYS A 645 -33.56 -4.54 -6.86
C LYS A 645 -32.98 -4.30 -5.47
N MET A 646 -33.87 -4.18 -4.49
CA MET A 646 -33.50 -4.24 -3.07
C MET A 646 -34.07 -5.51 -2.43
N ASN A 647 -33.37 -6.04 -1.45
CA ASN A 647 -33.83 -7.25 -0.72
C ASN A 647 -35.04 -6.99 0.18
N ASP A 648 -35.23 -5.78 0.64
CA ASP A 648 -36.38 -5.31 1.37
C ASP A 648 -36.94 -4.06 0.67
N MET A 649 -38.15 -4.14 0.15
CA MET A 649 -38.89 -3.10 -0.56
C MET A 649 -40.28 -2.90 0.10
N SER A 650 -40.38 -3.18 1.39
CA SER A 650 -41.64 -3.07 2.14
C SER A 650 -41.89 -1.65 2.68
N GLY A 651 -40.90 -0.78 2.59
CA GLY A 651 -40.94 0.60 3.05
C GLY A 651 -41.70 1.56 2.13
N SER A 652 -41.56 2.82 2.38
CA SER A 652 -42.11 3.91 1.55
C SER A 652 -41.02 4.97 1.22
N ASP A 653 -39.77 4.64 1.52
CA ASP A 653 -38.60 5.50 1.34
C ASP A 653 -37.35 4.68 1.00
N ASP A 654 -37.57 3.63 0.19
CA ASP A 654 -36.47 2.75 -0.22
C ASP A 654 -35.59 3.45 -1.26
N THR A 655 -34.30 3.55 -0.96
CA THR A 655 -33.33 4.35 -1.74
C THR A 655 -32.18 3.48 -2.22
N VAL A 656 -31.86 3.57 -3.50
CA VAL A 656 -30.66 2.98 -4.08
C VAL A 656 -29.62 4.05 -4.38
N ASN A 657 -28.35 3.76 -4.08
CA ASN A 657 -27.23 4.65 -4.32
C ASN A 657 -26.40 4.15 -5.52
N ILE A 658 -26.12 5.03 -6.46
CA ILE A 658 -25.38 4.74 -7.69
C ILE A 658 -24.30 5.80 -7.87
N VAL A 659 -23.07 5.36 -8.07
CA VAL A 659 -21.94 6.22 -8.46
C VAL A 659 -21.64 5.93 -9.92
N LEU A 660 -21.52 6.98 -10.72
CA LEU A 660 -21.05 6.93 -12.10
C LEU A 660 -19.62 7.44 -12.13
N ASN A 661 -18.67 6.52 -12.33
CA ASN A 661 -17.26 6.81 -12.27
C ASN A 661 -16.63 6.63 -13.65
N ALA A 662 -15.82 7.60 -14.09
CA ALA A 662 -15.00 7.44 -15.27
C ALA A 662 -15.70 7.30 -16.64
N LYS A 663 -16.61 8.22 -16.99
CA LYS A 663 -17.27 8.22 -18.30
C LYS A 663 -18.24 7.04 -18.49
N ALA A 664 -18.91 6.64 -17.43
CA ALA A 664 -19.90 5.58 -17.51
C ALA A 664 -20.98 5.93 -18.53
N ILE A 665 -21.04 5.14 -19.60
CA ILE A 665 -22.13 5.20 -20.59
C ILE A 665 -23.04 4.02 -20.30
N ILE A 666 -24.11 4.29 -19.56
CA ILE A 666 -25.18 3.32 -19.39
C ILE A 666 -26.18 3.56 -20.49
N ASN A 667 -25.87 2.98 -21.55
CA ASN A 667 -26.50 2.81 -22.84
C ASN A 667 -27.28 3.96 -23.49
N GLN A 668 -26.86 4.22 -24.73
CA GLN A 668 -27.55 5.07 -25.68
C GLN A 668 -28.69 4.32 -26.37
N ARG A 669 -29.93 4.81 -26.26
CA ARG A 669 -31.03 4.36 -27.08
C ARG A 669 -30.64 4.50 -28.56
N ASP A 670 -30.72 3.43 -29.33
CA ASP A 670 -30.61 3.51 -30.77
C ASP A 670 -31.78 4.35 -31.29
N LYS A 671 -31.47 5.52 -31.86
CA LYS A 671 -32.49 6.45 -32.38
C LYS A 671 -33.37 5.81 -33.48
N ASN A 672 -32.97 4.64 -33.99
CA ASN A 672 -33.62 3.95 -35.10
C ASN A 672 -34.53 2.77 -34.67
N VAL A 673 -34.68 2.48 -33.37
CA VAL A 673 -35.60 1.44 -32.88
C VAL A 673 -36.98 2.05 -32.65
N ALA A 674 -37.97 1.52 -33.34
CA ALA A 674 -39.37 1.91 -33.25
C ALA A 674 -39.89 1.90 -31.79
N ALA A 675 -40.78 2.85 -31.48
CA ALA A 675 -41.41 3.01 -30.19
C ALA A 675 -42.06 1.70 -29.71
N GLY A 676 -41.45 1.04 -28.68
CA GLY A 676 -42.07 -0.09 -28.03
C GLY A 676 -41.16 -1.11 -27.35
N ALA A 677 -39.88 -1.13 -27.59
CA ALA A 677 -38.98 -2.10 -26.97
C ALA A 677 -37.79 -1.42 -26.32
N ALA A 678 -37.82 -1.26 -25.02
CA ALA A 678 -36.61 -1.05 -24.26
C ALA A 678 -35.80 -2.33 -24.23
N THR A 679 -34.68 -2.31 -24.85
CA THR A 679 -33.79 -3.47 -24.85
C THR A 679 -32.50 -3.19 -24.08
N LYS A 680 -32.35 -2.00 -23.49
CA LYS A 680 -31.04 -1.53 -23.01
C LYS A 680 -31.17 -0.46 -21.93
N GLY A 681 -30.24 -0.40 -20.98
CA GLY A 681 -30.17 0.62 -19.95
C GLY A 681 -30.40 0.12 -18.53
N LEU A 682 -30.45 1.05 -17.59
CA LEU A 682 -30.71 0.77 -16.18
C LEU A 682 -32.20 0.74 -15.91
N LYS A 683 -32.68 -0.29 -15.26
CA LYS A 683 -34.05 -0.39 -14.74
C LYS A 683 -34.02 -0.40 -13.21
N ILE A 684 -34.86 0.41 -12.61
CA ILE A 684 -35.10 0.42 -11.16
C ILE A 684 -36.36 -0.36 -10.89
N ASP A 685 -36.32 -1.27 -9.90
CA ASP A 685 -37.52 -2.05 -9.53
C ASP A 685 -38.60 -1.16 -8.91
N ASP A 686 -39.87 -1.52 -9.09
CA ASP A 686 -41.03 -0.71 -8.69
C ASP A 686 -41.17 -0.50 -7.17
N GLY A 687 -40.49 -1.27 -6.35
CA GLY A 687 -40.46 -1.10 -4.89
C GLY A 687 -39.39 -0.11 -4.38
N ILE A 688 -38.67 0.57 -5.27
CA ILE A 688 -37.66 1.57 -4.89
C ILE A 688 -38.22 2.97 -5.17
N GLU A 689 -38.30 3.86 -4.17
CA GLU A 689 -38.90 5.19 -4.29
C GLU A 689 -37.88 6.27 -4.68
N SER A 690 -36.62 6.09 -4.33
CA SER A 690 -35.57 7.09 -4.55
C SER A 690 -34.34 6.50 -5.22
N VAL A 691 -33.70 7.30 -6.09
CA VAL A 691 -32.40 7.00 -6.68
C VAL A 691 -31.44 8.15 -6.41
N ASN A 692 -30.38 7.89 -5.66
CA ASN A 692 -29.28 8.83 -5.47
C ASN A 692 -28.19 8.53 -6.48
N ILE A 693 -27.73 9.53 -7.22
CA ILE A 693 -26.72 9.43 -8.27
C ILE A 693 -25.56 10.37 -7.92
N THR A 694 -24.37 9.84 -7.81
CA THR A 694 -23.15 10.67 -7.73
C THR A 694 -22.41 10.59 -9.05
N SER A 695 -22.24 11.71 -9.74
CA SER A 695 -21.44 11.81 -10.98
C SER A 695 -20.04 12.29 -10.66
N VAL A 696 -19.03 11.47 -10.97
CA VAL A 696 -17.62 11.76 -10.68
C VAL A 696 -16.88 12.11 -11.96
N ALA A 697 -16.17 13.24 -11.98
CA ALA A 697 -15.30 13.65 -13.08
C ALA A 697 -13.93 12.95 -12.95
N LYS A 698 -13.60 12.10 -13.90
CA LYS A 698 -12.26 11.49 -13.96
C LYS A 698 -11.30 12.25 -14.86
N ASP A 699 -11.84 12.87 -15.90
CA ASP A 699 -11.17 13.89 -16.70
C ASP A 699 -12.28 14.85 -17.25
N ASN A 700 -11.96 16.10 -17.41
CA ASN A 700 -12.93 17.15 -17.79
C ASN A 700 -13.43 17.06 -19.25
N THR A 701 -13.39 15.91 -19.89
CA THR A 701 -13.64 15.81 -21.34
C THR A 701 -14.87 15.01 -21.77
N THR A 702 -15.47 14.21 -20.88
CA THR A 702 -16.63 13.37 -21.29
C THR A 702 -17.63 13.22 -20.15
N ALA A 703 -18.88 13.59 -20.38
CA ALA A 703 -19.98 13.44 -19.45
C ALA A 703 -20.33 11.95 -19.19
N ASN A 704 -20.71 11.64 -17.95
CA ASN A 704 -21.42 10.40 -17.65
C ASN A 704 -22.78 10.38 -18.35
N THR A 705 -23.22 9.24 -18.85
CA THR A 705 -24.50 9.11 -19.54
C THR A 705 -25.31 7.98 -18.95
N LEU A 706 -26.47 8.29 -18.40
CA LEU A 706 -27.38 7.36 -17.77
C LEU A 706 -28.74 7.34 -18.48
N TRP A 707 -29.05 6.19 -19.11
CA TRP A 707 -30.37 5.90 -19.60
C TRP A 707 -31.10 5.04 -18.59
N ILE A 708 -32.17 5.58 -17.99
CA ILE A 708 -32.82 4.98 -16.84
C ILE A 708 -34.32 4.76 -17.11
N ASP A 709 -34.87 3.65 -16.58
CA ASP A 709 -36.28 3.39 -16.44
C ASP A 709 -36.63 3.26 -14.95
N THR A 710 -37.38 4.19 -14.43
CA THR A 710 -37.73 4.29 -13.01
C THR A 710 -39.05 3.63 -12.64
N SER A 711 -39.75 3.03 -13.63
CA SER A 711 -41.08 2.44 -13.38
C SER A 711 -41.44 1.39 -14.43
N SER A 712 -42.11 0.31 -14.03
CA SER A 712 -42.63 -0.71 -14.95
C SER A 712 -43.92 -0.28 -15.66
N ASP A 713 -44.75 0.56 -15.04
CA ASP A 713 -46.07 0.96 -15.53
C ASP A 713 -46.27 2.48 -15.65
N GLY A 714 -45.27 3.27 -15.23
CA GLY A 714 -45.29 4.75 -15.23
C GLY A 714 -46.02 5.36 -14.04
N THR A 715 -46.41 4.58 -13.05
CA THR A 715 -47.15 5.05 -11.83
C THR A 715 -46.50 4.59 -10.52
N LYS A 716 -45.83 3.48 -10.53
CA LYS A 716 -45.05 2.90 -9.40
C LYS A 716 -43.57 3.09 -9.62
N GLY A 717 -42.76 2.78 -8.61
CA GLY A 717 -41.30 2.86 -8.65
C GLY A 717 -40.78 4.24 -8.28
N ALA A 718 -39.53 4.52 -8.62
CA ALA A 718 -38.87 5.71 -8.15
C ALA A 718 -39.56 6.99 -8.62
N ASN A 719 -39.91 7.81 -7.64
CA ASN A 719 -40.50 9.11 -7.87
C ASN A 719 -39.53 10.27 -7.60
N LYS A 720 -38.36 9.98 -7.04
CA LYS A 720 -37.32 10.96 -6.71
C LYS A 720 -35.95 10.53 -7.29
N ILE A 721 -35.26 11.49 -7.88
CA ILE A 721 -33.84 11.36 -8.27
C ILE A 721 -33.07 12.50 -7.62
N VAL A 722 -32.00 12.18 -6.90
CA VAL A 722 -31.06 13.15 -6.36
C VAL A 722 -29.73 12.97 -7.06
N ILE A 723 -29.14 14.06 -7.57
CA ILE A 723 -27.89 14.05 -8.32
C ILE A 723 -26.88 14.95 -7.62
N SER A 724 -25.67 14.44 -7.44
CA SER A 724 -24.57 15.18 -6.83
C SER A 724 -23.25 14.87 -7.53
N GLY A 725 -22.16 15.54 -7.14
CA GLY A 725 -20.82 15.31 -7.64
C GLY A 725 -20.31 16.44 -8.55
N ASP A 726 -19.15 16.21 -9.14
CA ASP A 726 -18.40 17.17 -9.93
C ASP A 726 -18.36 16.83 -11.43
N GLY A 727 -18.81 15.64 -11.82
CA GLY A 727 -18.80 15.18 -13.20
C GLY A 727 -20.06 15.61 -13.97
N ASP A 728 -19.89 16.03 -15.22
CA ASP A 728 -21.01 16.25 -16.12
C ASP A 728 -21.84 14.98 -16.26
N ILE A 729 -23.17 15.13 -16.33
CA ILE A 729 -24.07 13.98 -16.43
C ILE A 729 -25.21 14.25 -17.42
N THR A 730 -25.50 13.23 -18.23
CA THR A 730 -26.73 13.17 -19.02
C THR A 730 -27.67 12.10 -18.44
N VAL A 731 -28.89 12.48 -18.08
CA VAL A 731 -29.95 11.57 -17.62
C VAL A 731 -31.11 11.60 -18.60
N ALA A 732 -31.43 10.43 -19.16
CA ALA A 732 -32.52 10.30 -20.16
C ALA A 732 -33.36 9.03 -19.91
N ALA A 733 -34.58 9.02 -20.42
CA ALA A 733 -35.44 7.86 -20.36
C ALA A 733 -34.95 6.70 -21.23
N SER A 734 -34.79 5.50 -20.69
CA SER A 734 -34.41 4.30 -21.45
C SER A 734 -35.59 3.71 -22.24
N THR A 735 -36.85 3.94 -21.81
CA THR A 735 -38.05 3.50 -22.49
C THR A 735 -38.94 4.67 -22.85
N VAL A 736 -39.67 4.54 -24.01
CA VAL A 736 -40.66 5.53 -24.44
C VAL A 736 -41.96 5.40 -23.65
N ALA A 737 -42.25 4.18 -23.15
CA ALA A 737 -43.55 3.91 -22.52
C ALA A 737 -43.58 4.36 -21.04
N THR A 738 -42.56 4.07 -20.28
CA THR A 738 -42.53 4.21 -18.81
C THR A 738 -41.42 5.14 -18.32
N GLY A 739 -40.22 4.96 -18.76
CA GLY A 739 -39.01 5.78 -18.52
C GLY A 739 -39.00 6.60 -17.24
N LEU A 740 -39.19 7.91 -17.38
CA LEU A 740 -39.17 8.89 -16.28
C LEU A 740 -40.57 9.35 -15.82
N LYS A 741 -41.66 8.63 -16.21
CA LYS A 741 -43.06 9.04 -15.94
C LYS A 741 -43.38 9.15 -14.45
N SER A 742 -42.80 8.31 -13.61
CA SER A 742 -43.06 8.29 -12.15
C SER A 742 -42.38 9.48 -11.42
N ILE A 743 -41.42 10.15 -12.06
CA ILE A 743 -40.60 11.17 -11.41
C ILE A 743 -41.43 12.41 -11.05
N LYS A 744 -41.43 12.73 -9.75
CA LYS A 744 -42.02 13.92 -9.15
C LYS A 744 -40.96 14.92 -8.69
N ASP A 745 -39.78 14.46 -8.34
CA ASP A 745 -38.69 15.28 -7.82
C ASP A 745 -37.37 14.86 -8.42
N LEU A 746 -36.72 15.78 -9.11
CA LEU A 746 -35.32 15.67 -9.52
C LEU A 746 -34.57 16.82 -8.87
N ASP A 747 -33.63 16.49 -7.99
CA ASP A 747 -32.82 17.47 -7.28
C ASP A 747 -31.35 17.29 -7.62
N ALA A 748 -30.81 18.15 -8.48
CA ALA A 748 -29.41 18.22 -8.82
C ALA A 748 -28.69 19.44 -8.19
N SER A 749 -29.28 20.05 -7.17
CA SER A 749 -28.71 21.26 -6.54
C SER A 749 -27.32 21.07 -5.91
N ALA A 750 -26.92 19.83 -5.68
CA ALA A 750 -25.59 19.46 -5.18
C ALA A 750 -24.61 19.04 -6.31
N LEU A 751 -25.01 19.13 -7.58
CA LEU A 751 -24.14 18.86 -8.73
C LEU A 751 -23.37 20.13 -9.11
N THR A 752 -22.05 20.04 -9.18
CA THR A 752 -21.20 21.14 -9.67
C THR A 752 -20.82 21.00 -11.14
N GLY A 753 -20.94 19.81 -11.71
CA GLY A 753 -20.84 19.57 -13.14
C GLY A 753 -22.12 19.95 -13.88
N LYS A 754 -22.09 19.86 -15.21
CA LYS A 754 -23.25 20.14 -16.08
C LYS A 754 -24.28 19.03 -16.00
N LEU A 755 -25.55 19.37 -15.76
CA LEU A 755 -26.70 18.49 -15.95
C LEU A 755 -27.21 18.58 -17.39
N THR A 756 -27.38 17.44 -18.05
CA THR A 756 -28.24 17.32 -19.23
C THR A 756 -29.39 16.37 -18.89
N PHE A 757 -30.56 16.91 -18.61
CA PHE A 757 -31.77 16.11 -18.31
C PHE A 757 -32.71 16.07 -19.49
N ASP A 758 -32.98 14.89 -20.07
CA ASP A 758 -33.83 14.71 -21.23
C ASP A 758 -35.09 13.88 -20.91
N ALA A 759 -36.17 14.58 -20.62
CA ALA A 759 -37.51 14.03 -20.48
C ALA A 759 -38.36 14.22 -21.74
N SER A 760 -37.75 14.34 -22.94
CA SER A 760 -38.40 14.61 -24.19
C SER A 760 -39.36 13.51 -24.66
N VAL A 761 -39.09 12.26 -24.25
CA VAL A 761 -39.90 11.10 -24.65
C VAL A 761 -41.11 10.85 -23.76
N ASN A 762 -41.00 11.14 -22.46
CA ASN A 762 -42.06 10.91 -21.47
C ASN A 762 -42.50 12.22 -20.81
N LYS A 763 -43.81 12.35 -20.60
CA LYS A 763 -44.35 13.39 -19.74
C LYS A 763 -44.09 13.00 -18.28
N LEU A 764 -43.48 13.90 -17.51
CA LEU A 764 -43.25 13.69 -16.10
C LEU A 764 -44.55 13.66 -15.28
N ALA A 765 -44.49 13.24 -14.05
CA ALA A 765 -45.64 13.29 -13.15
C ALA A 765 -46.15 14.75 -13.01
N SER A 766 -47.47 14.92 -12.86
CA SER A 766 -48.05 16.27 -12.73
C SER A 766 -47.51 17.00 -11.51
N GLY A 767 -47.01 18.25 -11.68
CA GLY A 767 -46.42 19.07 -10.63
C GLY A 767 -44.97 18.67 -10.30
N ALA A 768 -44.29 17.99 -11.21
CA ALA A 768 -42.90 17.62 -11.01
C ALA A 768 -42.00 18.83 -10.73
N THR A 769 -41.07 18.67 -9.81
CA THR A 769 -40.04 19.65 -9.44
C THR A 769 -38.69 19.20 -10.02
N ILE A 770 -38.00 20.10 -10.69
CA ILE A 770 -36.67 19.86 -11.24
C ILE A 770 -35.77 20.99 -10.77
N LYS A 771 -34.67 20.62 -10.11
CA LYS A 771 -33.62 21.57 -9.73
C LYS A 771 -32.33 21.23 -10.44
N GLY A 772 -31.76 22.19 -11.13
CA GLY A 772 -30.41 22.14 -11.69
C GLY A 772 -29.33 22.35 -10.64
N GLY A 773 -28.08 22.34 -11.06
CA GLY A 773 -26.89 22.50 -10.25
C GLY A 773 -26.23 23.88 -10.34
N SER A 774 -24.90 23.90 -10.39
CA SER A 774 -24.14 25.13 -10.59
C SER A 774 -23.42 25.16 -11.95
N GLY A 775 -23.60 24.16 -12.79
CA GLY A 775 -23.08 24.12 -14.16
C GLY A 775 -24.01 24.73 -15.17
N ASP A 776 -23.57 24.90 -16.42
CA ASP A 776 -24.45 25.36 -17.54
C ASP A 776 -25.39 24.21 -17.95
N ASP A 777 -26.54 24.13 -17.31
CA ASP A 777 -27.44 22.98 -17.39
C ASP A 777 -28.33 22.99 -18.67
N SER A 778 -28.74 21.80 -19.08
CA SER A 778 -29.66 21.62 -20.22
C SER A 778 -30.83 20.72 -19.79
N ILE A 779 -31.99 21.32 -19.59
CA ILE A 779 -33.19 20.64 -19.11
C ILE A 779 -34.24 20.57 -20.23
N THR A 780 -34.56 19.39 -20.70
CA THR A 780 -35.63 19.15 -21.67
C THR A 780 -36.84 18.53 -21.02
N VAL A 781 -37.99 19.18 -21.09
CA VAL A 781 -39.25 18.68 -20.54
C VAL A 781 -40.30 18.58 -21.64
N LYS A 782 -41.17 17.53 -21.53
CA LYS A 782 -42.29 17.31 -22.44
C LYS A 782 -43.57 17.75 -21.75
N GLY A 783 -43.91 19.03 -21.87
CA GLY A 783 -45.16 19.65 -21.42
C GLY A 783 -45.70 19.23 -20.06
N GLY A 784 -46.90 19.63 -19.75
CA GLY A 784 -47.59 19.29 -18.50
C GLY A 784 -47.44 20.38 -17.43
N LEU A 785 -47.49 20.00 -16.14
CA LEU A 785 -47.26 20.89 -15.01
C LEU A 785 -45.90 20.59 -14.44
N ALA A 786 -44.96 21.53 -14.46
CA ALA A 786 -43.63 21.37 -13.90
C ALA A 786 -43.12 22.65 -13.26
N ASN A 787 -42.33 22.53 -12.18
CA ASN A 787 -41.66 23.61 -11.49
C ASN A 787 -40.15 23.44 -11.65
N LEU A 788 -39.47 24.39 -12.26
CA LEU A 788 -38.06 24.37 -12.54
C LEU A 788 -37.32 25.39 -11.67
N THR A 789 -36.22 25.01 -11.11
CA THR A 789 -35.22 25.90 -10.51
C THR A 789 -33.91 25.54 -11.22
N LEU A 790 -33.35 26.50 -11.97
CA LEU A 790 -32.25 26.21 -12.91
C LEU A 790 -30.91 26.11 -12.20
N GLY A 791 -30.69 26.96 -11.20
CA GLY A 791 -29.46 27.02 -10.42
C GLY A 791 -28.56 28.18 -10.85
N GLU A 792 -27.25 27.98 -10.63
CA GLU A 792 -26.23 28.91 -11.15
C GLU A 792 -25.77 28.43 -12.53
N GLY A 793 -25.35 29.35 -13.38
CA GLY A 793 -24.86 29.01 -14.72
C GLY A 793 -25.58 29.74 -15.84
N SER A 794 -25.34 29.32 -17.08
CA SER A 794 -26.05 29.73 -18.26
C SER A 794 -26.91 28.58 -18.76
N ASP A 795 -28.13 28.51 -18.28
CA ASP A 795 -28.96 27.33 -18.40
C ASP A 795 -29.83 27.34 -19.65
N THR A 796 -30.12 26.16 -20.15
CA THR A 796 -31.02 26.02 -21.30
C THR A 796 -32.20 25.12 -20.96
N VAL A 797 -33.40 25.66 -21.03
CA VAL A 797 -34.66 24.91 -20.89
C VAL A 797 -35.26 24.67 -22.27
N THR A 798 -35.36 23.39 -22.67
CA THR A 798 -36.04 23.00 -23.92
C THR A 798 -37.44 22.48 -23.63
N LEU A 799 -38.42 23.07 -24.20
CA LEU A 799 -39.83 22.72 -24.03
C LEU A 799 -40.38 22.01 -25.26
N LYS A 800 -40.94 20.82 -25.04
CA LYS A 800 -41.74 20.08 -26.06
C LYS A 800 -43.18 20.05 -25.65
N LYS A 801 -44.07 20.08 -26.62
CA LYS A 801 -45.52 19.99 -26.36
C LYS A 801 -45.90 18.64 -25.73
N GLY A 802 -46.64 18.69 -24.63
CA GLY A 802 -46.99 17.52 -23.79
C GLY A 802 -48.22 16.73 -24.21
N GLY A 803 -49.01 17.21 -25.15
CA GLY A 803 -50.26 16.55 -25.55
C GLY A 803 -51.45 17.47 -25.75
N THR A 804 -52.66 17.03 -25.38
CA THR A 804 -53.93 17.72 -25.60
C THR A 804 -54.41 18.59 -24.46
N SER A 805 -53.57 18.86 -23.44
CA SER A 805 -53.89 19.75 -22.31
C SER A 805 -52.98 20.96 -22.33
N ILE A 806 -53.43 22.06 -21.68
CA ILE A 806 -52.54 23.20 -21.45
C ILE A 806 -51.30 22.76 -20.71
N ASP A 807 -50.12 23.10 -21.22
CA ASP A 807 -48.86 22.95 -20.51
C ASP A 807 -48.60 24.21 -19.68
N TYR A 808 -48.29 24.06 -18.38
CA TYR A 808 -47.97 25.16 -17.49
C TYR A 808 -46.64 24.87 -16.79
N ILE A 809 -45.61 25.65 -17.16
CA ILE A 809 -44.24 25.47 -16.64
C ILE A 809 -43.91 26.73 -15.83
N THR A 810 -43.40 26.54 -14.62
CA THR A 810 -42.84 27.59 -13.78
C THR A 810 -41.33 27.49 -13.74
N ILE A 811 -40.62 28.60 -13.96
CA ILE A 811 -39.18 28.73 -13.77
C ILE A 811 -38.97 29.73 -12.64
N ASN A 812 -38.36 29.31 -11.53
CA ASN A 812 -38.33 30.07 -10.30
C ASN A 812 -37.17 31.09 -10.21
N ASP A 813 -36.11 30.90 -10.97
CA ASP A 813 -34.86 31.65 -10.87
C ASP A 813 -34.24 32.04 -12.22
N PHE A 814 -35.05 32.14 -13.25
CA PHE A 814 -34.63 32.54 -14.59
C PHE A 814 -33.76 33.79 -14.59
N SER A 815 -32.58 33.75 -15.18
CA SER A 815 -31.62 34.85 -15.27
C SER A 815 -31.47 35.39 -16.71
N LYS A 816 -30.71 36.46 -16.86
CA LYS A 816 -30.41 37.03 -18.19
C LYS A 816 -29.52 36.14 -19.07
N ASP A 817 -28.78 35.23 -18.46
CA ASP A 817 -27.82 34.35 -19.13
C ASP A 817 -28.48 33.01 -19.52
N ASP A 818 -29.72 32.78 -19.06
CA ASP A 818 -30.51 31.58 -19.37
C ASP A 818 -31.27 31.68 -20.68
N LYS A 819 -31.63 30.51 -21.22
CA LYS A 819 -32.29 30.40 -22.49
C LYS A 819 -33.47 29.43 -22.43
N ILE A 820 -34.57 29.82 -23.05
CA ILE A 820 -35.72 28.95 -23.32
C ILE A 820 -35.72 28.59 -24.81
N VAL A 821 -35.79 27.29 -25.11
CA VAL A 821 -35.89 26.76 -26.46
C VAL A 821 -37.26 26.12 -26.65
N LEU A 822 -38.02 26.59 -27.61
CA LEU A 822 -39.26 25.97 -28.04
C LEU A 822 -38.93 25.00 -29.19
N ASP A 823 -39.12 23.69 -28.98
CA ASP A 823 -38.61 22.65 -29.90
C ASP A 823 -39.46 22.58 -31.18
N GLY A 824 -38.77 22.53 -32.29
CA GLY A 824 -39.15 22.89 -33.61
C GLY A 824 -40.33 22.19 -34.32
N THR A 825 -40.68 20.91 -34.06
CA THR A 825 -41.82 20.28 -34.75
C THR A 825 -43.17 20.81 -34.29
N ASP A 826 -43.25 21.22 -33.04
CA ASP A 826 -44.47 21.76 -32.43
C ASP A 826 -44.54 23.28 -32.50
N PHE A 827 -43.40 23.94 -32.67
CA PHE A 827 -43.29 25.39 -32.66
C PHE A 827 -42.64 25.97 -33.93
N ALA A 828 -42.42 25.18 -34.96
CA ALA A 828 -41.87 25.61 -36.23
C ALA A 828 -42.76 26.73 -36.84
N SER A 829 -42.14 27.76 -37.28
CA SER A 829 -42.79 28.95 -37.82
C SER A 829 -43.32 29.98 -36.80
N ALA A 830 -43.05 29.85 -35.51
CA ALA A 830 -43.39 30.88 -34.53
C ALA A 830 -42.72 32.22 -34.92
N LYS A 831 -43.47 33.31 -34.84
CA LYS A 831 -42.95 34.67 -35.04
C LYS A 831 -42.17 35.16 -33.84
N ALA A 832 -41.39 36.19 -33.99
CA ALA A 832 -40.65 36.82 -32.92
C ALA A 832 -41.56 37.12 -31.71
N ILE A 833 -40.99 36.98 -30.48
CA ILE A 833 -41.72 37.26 -29.23
C ILE A 833 -42.18 38.74 -29.17
N GLU A 834 -43.41 38.97 -28.76
CA GLU A 834 -44.02 40.28 -28.63
C GLU A 834 -44.41 40.58 -27.17
N LYS A 835 -44.06 41.76 -26.66
CA LYS A 835 -44.53 42.23 -25.34
C LYS A 835 -45.94 42.72 -25.38
N LEU A 836 -46.82 42.17 -24.57
CA LEU A 836 -48.17 42.59 -24.38
C LEU A 836 -48.31 43.54 -23.20
N THR A 837 -48.91 44.69 -23.38
CA THR A 837 -49.17 45.68 -22.32
C THR A 837 -50.67 45.99 -22.30
N LEU A 838 -51.30 45.74 -21.16
CA LEU A 838 -52.69 46.02 -20.89
C LEU A 838 -52.86 47.02 -19.76
N ALA A 839 -54.07 47.51 -19.54
CA ALA A 839 -54.38 48.49 -18.48
C ALA A 839 -54.14 47.82 -17.08
N ASN A 840 -53.64 48.55 -16.12
CA ASN A 840 -53.33 48.07 -14.77
C ASN A 840 -54.49 47.44 -13.98
N THR A 841 -55.73 47.60 -14.39
CA THR A 841 -56.93 47.02 -13.81
C THR A 841 -57.35 45.69 -14.43
N THR A 842 -56.62 45.24 -15.43
CA THR A 842 -56.89 44.00 -16.18
C THR A 842 -56.57 42.77 -15.31
N GLY A 843 -57.48 41.81 -15.29
CA GLY A 843 -57.25 40.56 -14.55
C GLY A 843 -56.26 39.60 -15.27
N PHE A 844 -55.73 38.63 -14.53
CA PHE A 844 -54.80 37.64 -15.10
C PHE A 844 -55.35 36.88 -16.28
N SER A 845 -56.62 36.44 -16.20
CA SER A 845 -57.30 35.72 -17.29
C SER A 845 -57.38 36.54 -18.56
N ASP A 846 -57.56 37.87 -18.46
CA ASP A 846 -57.62 38.77 -19.62
C ASP A 846 -56.24 38.86 -20.30
N TYR A 847 -55.18 38.98 -19.54
CA TYR A 847 -53.82 38.96 -20.06
C TYR A 847 -53.53 37.68 -20.83
N VAL A 848 -53.83 36.51 -20.21
CA VAL A 848 -53.57 35.18 -20.81
C VAL A 848 -54.40 35.01 -22.08
N ASN A 849 -55.69 35.35 -22.07
CA ASN A 849 -56.55 35.26 -23.26
C ASN A 849 -56.15 36.24 -24.35
N GLN A 850 -55.74 37.45 -24.00
CA GLN A 850 -55.23 38.39 -25.01
C GLN A 850 -53.87 37.97 -25.59
N ALA A 851 -53.05 37.33 -24.78
CA ALA A 851 -51.80 36.74 -25.26
C ALA A 851 -52.04 35.54 -26.18
N ALA A 852 -53.05 34.74 -25.90
CA ALA A 852 -53.49 33.59 -26.68
C ALA A 852 -54.44 33.99 -27.82
N SER A 853 -54.65 35.27 -28.08
CA SER A 853 -55.54 35.75 -29.17
C SER A 853 -54.78 35.81 -30.49
N GLY A 854 -55.33 35.17 -31.52
CA GLY A 854 -54.81 35.18 -32.87
C GLY A 854 -55.07 33.84 -33.57
N ASP A 855 -54.54 33.68 -34.79
CA ASP A 855 -54.55 32.39 -35.47
C ASP A 855 -53.18 31.69 -35.32
N GLY A 856 -52.94 31.19 -34.14
CA GLY A 856 -51.75 30.36 -33.82
C GLY A 856 -51.74 29.00 -34.46
N ASN A 857 -52.83 28.55 -35.05
CA ASN A 857 -52.97 27.22 -35.65
C ASN A 857 -52.07 27.03 -36.91
N THR A 858 -51.88 28.12 -37.68
CA THR A 858 -51.07 28.14 -38.90
C THR A 858 -49.58 28.49 -38.54
N ASN A 859 -49.40 29.43 -37.64
CA ASN A 859 -48.12 29.90 -37.18
C ASN A 859 -48.21 30.19 -35.68
N PRO A 860 -47.57 29.44 -34.80
CA PRO A 860 -47.58 29.69 -33.36
C PRO A 860 -47.19 31.15 -33.05
N ILE A 861 -47.94 31.79 -32.15
CA ILE A 861 -47.72 33.16 -31.72
C ILE A 861 -47.14 33.13 -30.31
N VAL A 862 -46.07 33.86 -30.09
CA VAL A 862 -45.42 33.94 -28.79
C VAL A 862 -45.52 35.35 -28.27
N LYS A 863 -46.24 35.54 -27.15
CA LYS A 863 -46.35 36.83 -26.48
C LYS A 863 -45.98 36.70 -25.02
N TYR A 864 -45.41 37.77 -24.41
CA TYR A 864 -45.17 37.82 -22.99
C TYR A 864 -45.75 39.09 -22.35
N PHE A 865 -46.03 39.02 -21.04
CA PHE A 865 -46.52 40.12 -20.26
C PHE A 865 -46.07 40.01 -18.81
N HIS A 866 -46.13 41.17 -18.10
CA HIS A 866 -45.85 41.20 -16.68
C HIS A 866 -47.15 41.26 -15.88
N TYR A 867 -47.26 40.40 -14.84
CA TYR A 867 -48.40 40.39 -13.94
C TYR A 867 -48.00 40.04 -12.51
N GLN A 868 -48.36 40.85 -11.52
CA GLN A 868 -48.01 40.65 -10.10
C GLN A 868 -46.55 40.33 -9.82
N ASN A 869 -45.64 41.08 -10.34
CA ASN A 869 -44.18 40.91 -10.23
C ASN A 869 -43.58 39.68 -10.90
N ASP A 870 -44.31 38.95 -11.74
CA ASP A 870 -43.84 37.84 -12.54
C ASP A 870 -43.98 38.09 -14.03
N THR A 871 -43.21 37.38 -14.84
CA THR A 871 -43.27 37.40 -16.30
C THR A 871 -43.94 36.14 -16.80
N TYR A 872 -44.90 36.31 -17.71
CA TYR A 872 -45.61 35.17 -18.31
C TYR A 872 -45.41 35.16 -19.81
N ILE A 873 -45.08 34.01 -20.35
CA ILE A 873 -44.93 33.74 -21.79
C ILE A 873 -46.10 32.83 -22.19
N VAL A 874 -46.86 33.20 -23.22
CA VAL A 874 -47.91 32.35 -23.78
C VAL A 874 -47.54 32.02 -25.21
N VAL A 875 -47.52 30.70 -25.50
CA VAL A 875 -47.34 30.17 -26.85
C VAL A 875 -48.69 29.67 -27.32
N ASP A 876 -49.30 30.43 -28.20
CA ASP A 876 -50.59 30.13 -28.79
C ASP A 876 -50.43 29.25 -30.04
N LYS A 877 -51.11 28.11 -30.03
CA LYS A 877 -51.22 27.17 -31.17
C LYS A 877 -52.68 26.92 -31.58
N GLY A 878 -53.59 27.71 -31.07
CA GLY A 878 -55.02 27.62 -31.32
C GLY A 878 -55.49 28.59 -32.39
N ALA A 879 -56.67 28.33 -32.94
CA ALA A 879 -57.36 29.25 -33.81
C ALA A 879 -58.35 30.16 -33.05
N GLY A 880 -58.35 30.15 -31.72
CA GLY A 880 -59.32 30.84 -30.86
C GLY A 880 -58.81 32.18 -30.35
N ALA A 881 -59.70 32.89 -29.64
CA ALA A 881 -59.36 34.14 -28.97
C ALA A 881 -59.12 33.98 -27.49
N THR A 882 -59.00 32.75 -27.02
CA THR A 882 -58.78 32.43 -25.61
C THR A 882 -57.82 31.23 -25.46
N LEU A 883 -57.21 31.14 -24.32
CA LEU A 883 -56.30 30.03 -24.01
C LEU A 883 -56.97 28.66 -24.27
N ALA A 884 -56.31 27.84 -25.08
CA ALA A 884 -56.78 26.52 -25.51
C ALA A 884 -55.87 25.37 -24.99
N ASN A 885 -56.37 24.16 -25.07
CA ASN A 885 -55.58 22.98 -24.63
C ASN A 885 -54.33 22.70 -25.47
N THR A 886 -54.21 23.39 -26.61
CA THR A 886 -53.05 23.35 -27.53
C THR A 886 -51.92 24.28 -27.09
N ASP A 887 -52.20 25.22 -26.18
CA ASP A 887 -51.28 26.30 -25.84
C ASP A 887 -50.35 25.93 -24.70
N THR A 888 -49.34 26.72 -24.52
CA THR A 888 -48.35 26.57 -23.44
C THR A 888 -48.18 27.90 -22.73
N VAL A 889 -48.20 27.84 -21.38
CA VAL A 889 -47.96 29.00 -20.53
C VAL A 889 -46.64 28.72 -19.75
N ILE A 890 -45.72 29.69 -19.80
CA ILE A 890 -44.48 29.64 -19.02
C ILE A 890 -44.51 30.83 -18.06
N LYS A 891 -44.38 30.55 -16.78
CA LYS A 891 -44.22 31.57 -15.73
C LYS A 891 -42.75 31.69 -15.38
N LEU A 892 -42.18 32.86 -15.44
CA LEU A 892 -40.87 33.21 -14.91
C LEU A 892 -41.08 34.03 -13.64
N ALA A 893 -40.50 33.59 -12.52
CA ALA A 893 -40.56 34.39 -11.30
C ALA A 893 -39.70 35.64 -11.47
N GLY A 894 -40.29 36.82 -11.18
CA GLY A 894 -39.64 38.11 -11.39
C GLY A 894 -40.02 38.78 -12.73
N ILE A 895 -39.59 40.03 -12.85
CA ILE A 895 -39.79 40.85 -14.05
C ILE A 895 -38.60 40.69 -14.99
N HIS A 896 -38.84 40.13 -16.15
CA HIS A 896 -37.86 39.88 -17.19
C HIS A 896 -38.26 40.57 -18.49
N GLU A 897 -37.34 41.35 -19.05
CA GLU A 897 -37.48 41.88 -20.40
C GLU A 897 -36.89 40.92 -21.43
N LEU A 898 -37.71 40.29 -22.20
CA LEU A 898 -37.32 39.18 -23.08
C LEU A 898 -37.05 39.69 -24.51
N THR A 899 -35.97 39.24 -25.07
CA THR A 899 -35.59 39.51 -26.47
C THR A 899 -35.58 38.21 -27.26
N GLY A 900 -36.15 38.22 -28.46
CA GLY A 900 -36.38 37.03 -29.26
C GLY A 900 -35.12 36.31 -29.81
N THR A 901 -33.93 36.81 -29.50
CA THR A 901 -32.67 36.19 -29.96
C THR A 901 -31.72 35.78 -28.81
N GLN A 902 -31.91 36.33 -27.61
CA GLN A 902 -31.05 36.05 -26.47
C GLN A 902 -31.68 35.06 -25.51
N ASN A 903 -32.91 35.26 -25.08
CA ASN A 903 -33.54 34.46 -24.05
C ASN A 903 -34.55 33.43 -24.56
N ILE A 904 -35.10 33.60 -25.74
CA ILE A 904 -36.04 32.65 -26.34
C ILE A 904 -35.64 32.34 -27.77
N THR A 905 -35.48 31.05 -28.05
CA THR A 905 -35.17 30.58 -29.41
C THR A 905 -36.22 29.55 -29.84
N ILE A 906 -36.58 29.58 -31.09
CA ILE A 906 -37.37 28.54 -31.74
C ILE A 906 -36.39 27.70 -32.55
N ALA A 907 -36.23 26.44 -32.19
CA ALA A 907 -35.33 25.54 -32.89
C ALA A 907 -36.01 25.02 -34.15
N ASP A 908 -35.37 25.15 -35.31
CA ASP A 908 -35.79 24.45 -36.52
C ASP A 908 -35.67 22.95 -36.32
N SER A 909 -36.66 22.19 -36.77
CA SER A 909 -36.59 20.72 -36.80
C SER A 909 -35.48 20.25 -37.73
N GLN A 910 -34.38 19.72 -37.24
CA GLN A 910 -33.45 18.91 -38.04
C GLN A 910 -33.99 17.51 -38.28
#